data_10a46933a08c386f66f32d9773ecda91
#
_entry.id   10a46933a08c386f66f32d9773ecda91
#
_cell.length_a   1.000
_cell.length_b   1.000
_cell.length_c   1.000
_cell.angle_alpha   90.00
_cell.angle_beta   90.00
_cell.angle_gamma   90.00
#
_symmetry.space_group_name_H-M   'P 1'
#
loop_
_entity.id
_entity.type
_entity.pdbx_description
1 polymer ?
#
loop_
_entity_poly.entity_id
_entity_poly.type
_entity_poly.pdbx_seq_one_letter_code
_entity_poly.pdbx_strand_id
1 'polypeptide(L)'
;MHILVLTDRDWTHPQGGGTGTNLYGQISRWVAWGHRVSVIACSYPGAPPYERLSERLEIHRMGGRATVFPRAIWKQWRGLVPDADVVLEVINGITFLTPLWLRRPRAALVHHVHRQHYVEEMGPKGRLAAFLLETAPLSLLYRGTRFLTISAATAKEIAAHGIPRDRIEVDYIGVELERYRPGARSEQPTLLFLGRLKRYKRIEVVLDVLEGIPGAVLDIAGDGDHREPLEAEIARRGLGDRVRMHGHVDEEEKLALLQRSWVNLTASSAEGWCLTVMEAAACGTPSAAMAIGGLPESIEHDRTGLLAESTEELVAQTRRMVADDELRERLGRQARERAAEFTWDRTATSTLTRLREAHRAGGRERPLREQLARSDTGRAAGLAGAVMASNVLALAFTIVFARILGADGYGSLARLISTFLILAVLGSALQITVAREVSQAIATRAGQPGAGVRRWLRHVILGSVAVTAAAVLLREPIAQLIHVEHAWAAAATVPTGCAWLVLSIERGALQGFQSYKLVGWSIVGEAGARLLFGLLLVALGTGVTGAFLGTGVSVAAMGLLLAWPLHRRLVQDERGETTQVRRLRDLLARAWAPVAALALIAVLQNIDVIVVAHSLSEDEASSYAVAAVAAKAMIWIAIGLGLYLLPEAARRAKEGIDARPILMRTLALIAMIALPMLIVYAVAAEALLATVFGSDLTDAAGALPWLALAMTLLACAYVCVQYLLALDEWRFLPVLAAAALAEPVLLLGIGGRMTGIALGLLGLQLALATAVAGISLRRRGGTGRPALAA
;
A
#
# COMPACT_ATOMS: atom_id res chain seq x y z
N MET A 1 -13.79 29.67 -16.00
CA MET A 1 -12.91 28.60 -15.46
C MET A 1 -13.40 27.30 -16.02
N HIS A 2 -12.47 26.41 -16.41
CA HIS A 2 -12.79 25.05 -16.82
C HIS A 2 -12.56 24.10 -15.66
N ILE A 3 -13.59 23.38 -15.23
CA ILE A 3 -13.58 22.46 -14.09
C ILE A 3 -13.64 21.03 -14.63
N LEU A 4 -12.69 20.19 -14.27
CA LEU A 4 -12.74 18.75 -14.52
C LEU A 4 -13.27 18.03 -13.28
N VAL A 5 -14.36 17.28 -13.43
CA VAL A 5 -14.93 16.46 -12.38
C VAL A 5 -14.60 14.99 -12.64
N LEU A 6 -13.95 14.34 -11.69
CA LEU A 6 -13.68 12.91 -11.72
C LEU A 6 -14.62 12.20 -10.74
N THR A 7 -15.46 11.31 -11.21
CA THR A 7 -16.42 10.58 -10.40
C THR A 7 -16.55 9.12 -10.86
N ASP A 8 -16.95 8.24 -9.98
CA ASP A 8 -17.26 6.87 -10.37
C ASP A 8 -18.56 6.77 -11.22
N ARG A 9 -19.53 7.65 -10.97
CA ARG A 9 -20.83 7.71 -11.65
C ARG A 9 -21.28 9.14 -11.83
N ASP A 10 -21.80 9.46 -13.00
CA ASP A 10 -22.51 10.71 -13.22
C ASP A 10 -23.98 10.61 -12.76
N TRP A 11 -24.72 11.72 -12.86
CA TRP A 11 -26.12 11.80 -12.41
C TRP A 11 -27.11 11.07 -13.31
N THR A 12 -26.73 10.72 -14.54
CA THR A 12 -27.57 9.96 -15.47
C THR A 12 -27.43 8.45 -15.27
N HIS A 13 -26.42 8.02 -14.48
CA HIS A 13 -26.23 6.62 -14.17
C HIS A 13 -27.39 6.07 -13.34
N PRO A 14 -28.00 4.90 -13.69
CA PRO A 14 -29.15 4.33 -12.95
C PRO A 14 -28.90 4.17 -11.43
N GLN A 15 -27.64 4.05 -11.02
CA GLN A 15 -27.23 3.97 -9.63
C GLN A 15 -26.56 5.26 -9.12
N GLY A 16 -26.80 6.42 -9.74
CA GLY A 16 -26.15 7.70 -9.36
C GLY A 16 -26.46 8.12 -7.93
N GLY A 17 -27.72 7.98 -7.50
CA GLY A 17 -28.17 8.28 -6.15
C GLY A 17 -27.84 9.70 -5.69
N GLY A 18 -27.75 9.91 -4.38
CA GLY A 18 -27.49 11.22 -3.77
C GLY A 18 -26.20 11.91 -4.24
N THR A 19 -25.16 11.14 -4.58
CA THR A 19 -23.92 11.70 -5.17
C THR A 19 -24.20 12.32 -6.53
N GLY A 20 -24.94 11.63 -7.39
CA GLY A 20 -25.34 12.15 -8.71
C GLY A 20 -26.18 13.41 -8.58
N THR A 21 -27.19 13.42 -7.68
CA THR A 21 -28.03 14.59 -7.42
C THR A 21 -27.19 15.78 -6.92
N ASN A 22 -26.26 15.55 -6.01
CA ASN A 22 -25.36 16.61 -5.52
C ASN A 22 -24.48 17.17 -6.63
N LEU A 23 -23.91 16.33 -7.48
CA LEU A 23 -23.09 16.79 -8.61
C LEU A 23 -23.94 17.58 -9.61
N TYR A 24 -25.12 17.10 -9.97
CA TYR A 24 -26.01 17.81 -10.91
C TYR A 24 -26.42 19.17 -10.34
N GLY A 25 -26.85 19.24 -9.09
CA GLY A 25 -27.25 20.47 -8.43
C GLY A 25 -26.18 21.56 -8.45
N GLN A 26 -24.91 21.18 -8.31
CA GLN A 26 -23.78 22.10 -8.37
C GLN A 26 -23.35 22.43 -9.81
N ILE A 27 -23.17 21.41 -10.64
CA ILE A 27 -22.66 21.54 -12.01
C ILE A 27 -23.61 22.37 -12.87
N SER A 28 -24.93 22.15 -12.76
CA SER A 28 -25.93 22.93 -13.50
C SER A 28 -25.79 24.43 -13.22
N ARG A 29 -25.53 24.81 -11.97
CA ARG A 29 -25.33 26.19 -11.55
C ARG A 29 -24.00 26.76 -12.03
N TRP A 30 -22.90 25.98 -11.92
CA TRP A 30 -21.62 26.46 -12.49
C TRP A 30 -21.69 26.72 -13.99
N VAL A 31 -22.39 25.84 -14.72
CA VAL A 31 -22.59 26.01 -16.16
C VAL A 31 -23.45 27.28 -16.45
N ALA A 32 -24.53 27.48 -15.69
CA ALA A 32 -25.37 28.69 -15.78
C ALA A 32 -24.57 29.96 -15.42
N TRP A 33 -23.62 29.89 -14.51
CA TRP A 33 -22.73 31.01 -14.15
C TRP A 33 -21.55 31.19 -15.13
N GLY A 34 -21.55 30.46 -16.25
CA GLY A 34 -20.58 30.63 -17.33
C GLY A 34 -19.30 29.81 -17.22
N HIS A 35 -19.23 28.87 -16.32
CA HIS A 35 -18.10 27.95 -16.22
C HIS A 35 -18.23 26.79 -17.22
N ARG A 36 -17.09 26.28 -17.72
CA ARG A 36 -17.03 25.02 -18.48
C ARG A 36 -16.79 23.87 -17.54
N VAL A 37 -17.51 22.77 -17.74
CA VAL A 37 -17.36 21.57 -16.93
C VAL A 37 -17.22 20.36 -17.84
N SER A 38 -16.17 19.56 -17.60
CA SER A 38 -16.00 18.24 -18.22
C SER A 38 -16.05 17.18 -17.11
N VAL A 39 -16.85 16.14 -17.30
CA VAL A 39 -17.04 15.07 -16.33
C VAL A 39 -16.45 13.80 -16.87
N ILE A 40 -15.65 13.09 -16.08
CA ILE A 40 -15.21 11.72 -16.34
C ILE A 40 -15.93 10.79 -15.37
N ALA A 41 -16.66 9.80 -15.92
CA ALA A 41 -17.43 8.82 -15.17
C ALA A 41 -17.33 7.42 -15.78
N CYS A 42 -17.85 6.39 -15.08
CA CYS A 42 -17.95 5.05 -15.64
C CYS A 42 -19.06 4.97 -16.70
N SER A 43 -18.92 4.00 -17.61
CA SER A 43 -19.96 3.65 -18.59
C SER A 43 -21.01 2.75 -17.96
N TYR A 44 -22.23 2.79 -18.49
CA TYR A 44 -23.33 1.89 -18.17
C TYR A 44 -24.08 1.48 -19.46
N PRO A 45 -24.85 0.40 -19.47
CA PRO A 45 -25.58 -0.05 -20.66
C PRO A 45 -26.47 1.04 -21.26
N GLY A 46 -26.35 1.26 -22.56
CA GLY A 46 -27.09 2.30 -23.30
C GLY A 46 -26.50 3.72 -23.23
N ALA A 47 -25.51 3.99 -22.38
CA ALA A 47 -24.90 5.31 -22.30
C ALA A 47 -23.83 5.54 -23.39
N PRO A 48 -23.83 6.69 -24.08
CA PRO A 48 -22.80 7.02 -25.05
C PRO A 48 -21.45 7.27 -24.33
N PRO A 49 -20.30 6.89 -24.95
CA PRO A 49 -18.98 7.10 -24.35
C PRO A 49 -18.59 8.58 -24.24
N TYR A 50 -19.20 9.41 -25.05
CA TYR A 50 -19.08 10.88 -25.01
C TYR A 50 -20.45 11.50 -25.22
N GLU A 51 -20.79 12.47 -24.40
CA GLU A 51 -22.06 13.20 -24.48
C GLU A 51 -21.83 14.68 -24.20
N ARG A 52 -22.32 15.54 -25.11
CA ARG A 52 -22.27 16.97 -24.94
C ARG A 52 -23.67 17.48 -24.61
N LEU A 53 -23.89 17.83 -23.34
CA LEU A 53 -25.19 18.28 -22.85
C LEU A 53 -25.44 19.76 -23.12
N SER A 54 -24.36 20.57 -23.24
CA SER A 54 -24.42 21.98 -23.65
C SER A 54 -23.06 22.42 -24.21
N GLU A 55 -22.95 23.67 -24.65
CA GLU A 55 -21.67 24.23 -25.08
C GLU A 55 -20.59 24.21 -23.98
N ARG A 56 -21.02 24.16 -22.72
CA ARG A 56 -20.14 24.26 -21.54
C ARG A 56 -20.15 22.99 -20.66
N LEU A 57 -20.90 21.95 -21.04
CA LEU A 57 -21.01 20.72 -20.26
C LEU A 57 -20.83 19.48 -21.14
N GLU A 58 -19.85 18.67 -20.84
CA GLU A 58 -19.56 17.43 -21.53
C GLU A 58 -19.27 16.30 -20.54
N ILE A 59 -19.65 15.08 -20.89
CA ILE A 59 -19.42 13.87 -20.11
C ILE A 59 -18.61 12.87 -20.95
N HIS A 60 -17.53 12.37 -20.38
CA HIS A 60 -16.69 11.32 -20.94
C HIS A 60 -16.86 10.06 -20.12
N ARG A 61 -17.52 9.03 -20.65
CA ARG A 61 -17.74 7.76 -19.97
C ARG A 61 -16.73 6.72 -20.42
N MET A 62 -16.17 5.99 -19.44
CA MET A 62 -15.12 5.00 -19.72
C MET A 62 -15.05 3.89 -18.70
N GLY A 63 -15.03 2.64 -19.17
CA GLY A 63 -14.94 1.47 -18.27
C GLY A 63 -16.16 1.28 -17.40
N GLY A 64 -16.11 0.29 -16.52
CA GLY A 64 -17.09 0.08 -15.46
C GLY A 64 -16.65 0.72 -14.15
N ARG A 65 -17.44 0.52 -13.07
CA ARG A 65 -17.24 1.12 -11.74
C ARG A 65 -15.83 0.95 -11.14
N ALA A 66 -15.17 -0.18 -11.37
CA ALA A 66 -13.82 -0.41 -10.88
C ALA A 66 -12.72 -0.02 -11.90
N THR A 67 -13.04 -0.01 -13.19
CA THR A 67 -12.04 0.20 -14.24
C THR A 67 -11.99 1.64 -14.77
N VAL A 68 -12.92 2.52 -14.36
CA VAL A 68 -12.87 3.97 -14.66
C VAL A 68 -11.59 4.61 -14.11
N PHE A 69 -11.15 4.23 -12.91
CA PHE A 69 -9.97 4.78 -12.24
C PHE A 69 -8.68 4.55 -13.05
N PRO A 70 -8.26 3.31 -13.36
CA PRO A 70 -7.05 3.09 -14.17
C PRO A 70 -7.21 3.62 -15.61
N ARG A 71 -8.43 3.62 -16.19
CA ARG A 71 -8.64 4.17 -17.53
C ARG A 71 -8.51 5.68 -17.59
N ALA A 72 -8.92 6.41 -16.55
CA ALA A 72 -8.70 7.85 -16.45
C ALA A 72 -7.19 8.18 -16.41
N ILE A 73 -6.41 7.43 -15.62
CA ILE A 73 -4.94 7.56 -15.55
C ILE A 73 -4.31 7.30 -16.92
N TRP A 74 -4.72 6.22 -17.59
CA TRP A 74 -4.19 5.85 -18.91
C TRP A 74 -4.52 6.88 -19.99
N LYS A 75 -5.77 7.42 -20.01
CA LYS A 75 -6.15 8.49 -20.93
C LYS A 75 -5.37 9.79 -20.68
N GLN A 76 -5.11 10.12 -19.41
CA GLN A 76 -4.24 11.27 -19.10
C GLN A 76 -2.82 11.06 -19.63
N TRP A 77 -2.28 9.88 -19.53
CA TRP A 77 -0.97 9.55 -20.10
C TRP A 77 -0.90 9.77 -21.62
N ARG A 78 -2.04 9.55 -22.30
CA ARG A 78 -2.19 9.80 -23.75
C ARG A 78 -2.58 11.24 -24.11
N GLY A 79 -2.72 12.13 -23.13
CA GLY A 79 -3.17 13.49 -23.37
C GLY A 79 -4.65 13.60 -23.80
N LEU A 80 -5.46 12.59 -23.51
CA LEU A 80 -6.87 12.49 -23.92
C LEU A 80 -7.85 12.93 -22.83
N VAL A 81 -7.36 13.38 -21.68
CA VAL A 81 -8.19 13.99 -20.62
C VAL A 81 -8.32 15.48 -20.92
N PRO A 82 -9.52 16.05 -20.81
CA PRO A 82 -9.73 17.49 -21.06
C PRO A 82 -8.80 18.36 -20.23
N ASP A 83 -8.22 19.38 -20.84
CA ASP A 83 -7.42 20.36 -20.13
C ASP A 83 -8.33 21.26 -19.28
N ALA A 84 -8.01 21.41 -17.98
CA ALA A 84 -8.84 22.12 -17.03
C ALA A 84 -8.00 23.01 -16.10
N ASP A 85 -8.59 24.06 -15.58
CA ASP A 85 -7.97 24.98 -14.63
C ASP A 85 -7.86 24.35 -13.24
N VAL A 86 -8.87 23.55 -12.86
CA VAL A 86 -9.00 22.91 -11.54
C VAL A 86 -9.74 21.59 -11.66
N VAL A 87 -9.45 20.67 -10.75
CA VAL A 87 -10.06 19.35 -10.69
C VAL A 87 -10.83 19.16 -9.38
N LEU A 88 -12.06 18.65 -9.50
CA LEU A 88 -12.84 18.12 -8.40
C LEU A 88 -12.86 16.59 -8.50
N GLU A 89 -12.21 15.92 -7.56
CA GLU A 89 -12.25 14.46 -7.43
C GLU A 89 -13.33 14.06 -6.44
N VAL A 90 -14.30 13.26 -6.89
CA VAL A 90 -15.35 12.71 -6.03
C VAL A 90 -14.91 11.33 -5.56
N ILE A 91 -14.74 11.17 -4.26
CA ILE A 91 -14.27 9.93 -3.65
C ILE A 91 -15.46 9.18 -3.04
N ASN A 92 -15.81 8.05 -3.64
CA ASN A 92 -16.86 7.12 -3.20
C ASN A 92 -16.26 5.75 -2.89
N GLY A 93 -15.42 5.67 -1.84
CA GLY A 93 -14.75 4.45 -1.39
C GLY A 93 -13.47 4.09 -2.17
N ILE A 94 -13.35 4.50 -3.43
CA ILE A 94 -12.15 4.32 -4.25
C ILE A 94 -11.65 5.68 -4.71
N THR A 95 -10.36 5.92 -4.62
CA THR A 95 -9.73 7.17 -5.05
C THR A 95 -9.21 7.08 -6.49
N PHE A 96 -9.22 8.18 -7.23
CA PHE A 96 -8.55 8.29 -8.54
C PHE A 96 -7.03 8.43 -8.43
N LEU A 97 -6.48 8.48 -7.22
CA LEU A 97 -5.06 8.68 -6.97
C LEU A 97 -4.50 9.94 -7.66
N THR A 98 -5.32 10.98 -7.79
CA THR A 98 -4.95 12.21 -8.52
C THR A 98 -3.66 12.87 -8.05
N PRO A 99 -3.26 12.82 -6.76
CA PRO A 99 -1.97 13.34 -6.32
C PRO A 99 -0.76 12.71 -7.00
N LEU A 100 -0.87 11.49 -7.53
CA LEU A 100 0.24 10.78 -8.17
C LEU A 100 0.48 11.18 -9.63
N TRP A 101 -0.58 11.53 -10.36
CA TRP A 101 -0.49 11.66 -11.81
C TRP A 101 -1.00 13.00 -12.37
N LEU A 102 -1.79 13.78 -11.60
CA LEU A 102 -2.39 15.00 -12.06
C LEU A 102 -1.60 16.23 -11.58
N ARG A 103 -1.30 17.16 -12.51
CA ARG A 103 -0.53 18.39 -12.23
C ARG A 103 -1.39 19.62 -12.02
N ARG A 104 -2.71 19.45 -11.91
CA ARG A 104 -3.66 20.55 -11.77
C ARG A 104 -4.01 20.79 -10.30
N PRO A 105 -4.33 22.03 -9.92
CA PRO A 105 -4.96 22.33 -8.63
C PRO A 105 -6.19 21.46 -8.45
N ARG A 106 -6.42 20.95 -7.24
CA ARG A 106 -7.49 19.99 -6.99
C ARG A 106 -8.14 20.18 -5.64
N ALA A 107 -9.39 19.73 -5.55
CA ALA A 107 -10.09 19.45 -4.31
C ALA A 107 -10.74 18.07 -4.39
N ALA A 108 -10.95 17.42 -3.24
CA ALA A 108 -11.63 16.13 -3.12
C ALA A 108 -12.98 16.34 -2.45
N LEU A 109 -14.05 15.80 -3.03
CA LEU A 109 -15.39 15.78 -2.45
C LEU A 109 -15.69 14.37 -1.93
N VAL A 110 -16.01 14.26 -0.65
CA VAL A 110 -16.32 12.99 0.04
C VAL A 110 -17.70 13.08 0.67
N HIS A 111 -18.61 12.22 0.26
CA HIS A 111 -19.97 12.17 0.83
C HIS A 111 -20.01 11.37 2.13
N HIS A 112 -19.29 10.26 2.20
CA HIS A 112 -19.10 9.44 3.40
C HIS A 112 -17.87 8.52 3.21
N VAL A 113 -17.32 8.06 4.32
CA VAL A 113 -16.21 7.10 4.32
C VAL A 113 -16.81 5.69 4.24
N HIS A 114 -16.32 4.87 3.31
CA HIS A 114 -16.92 3.57 2.97
C HIS A 114 -16.40 2.39 3.80
N ARG A 115 -15.50 2.61 4.74
CA ARG A 115 -14.88 1.53 5.53
C ARG A 115 -15.90 0.56 6.12
N GLN A 116 -16.98 1.07 6.68
CA GLN A 116 -18.04 0.23 7.28
C GLN A 116 -18.80 -0.57 6.21
N HIS A 117 -19.14 0.06 5.08
CA HIS A 117 -19.82 -0.59 3.95
C HIS A 117 -19.00 -1.76 3.39
N TYR A 118 -17.68 -1.61 3.25
CA TYR A 118 -16.82 -2.70 2.81
C TYR A 118 -16.88 -3.90 3.76
N VAL A 119 -16.94 -3.66 5.07
CA VAL A 119 -17.01 -4.73 6.07
C VAL A 119 -18.38 -5.41 6.06
N GLU A 120 -19.47 -4.64 5.93
CA GLU A 120 -20.85 -5.16 5.89
C GLU A 120 -21.12 -5.99 4.62
N GLU A 121 -20.61 -5.55 3.45
CA GLU A 121 -20.82 -6.24 2.18
C GLU A 121 -19.88 -7.42 1.95
N MET A 122 -18.61 -7.33 2.38
CA MET A 122 -17.56 -8.30 2.05
C MET A 122 -17.05 -9.08 3.28
N GLY A 123 -17.58 -8.83 4.48
CA GLY A 123 -17.11 -9.47 5.71
C GLY A 123 -15.64 -9.14 6.03
N PRO A 124 -14.85 -10.11 6.56
CA PRO A 124 -13.44 -9.87 6.92
C PRO A 124 -12.57 -9.38 5.76
N LYS A 125 -12.84 -9.81 4.52
CA LYS A 125 -12.16 -9.35 3.31
C LYS A 125 -12.39 -7.86 3.05
N GLY A 126 -13.53 -7.33 3.49
CA GLY A 126 -13.88 -5.91 3.39
C GLY A 126 -12.93 -5.00 4.16
N ARG A 127 -12.33 -5.45 5.27
CA ARG A 127 -11.31 -4.69 6.01
C ARG A 127 -10.06 -4.44 5.17
N LEU A 128 -9.60 -5.44 4.43
CA LEU A 128 -8.46 -5.32 3.52
C LEU A 128 -8.79 -4.41 2.33
N ALA A 129 -9.98 -4.58 1.73
CA ALA A 129 -10.44 -3.72 0.64
C ALA A 129 -10.54 -2.25 1.08
N ALA A 130 -11.17 -1.96 2.24
CA ALA A 130 -11.24 -0.62 2.80
C ALA A 130 -9.84 -0.02 3.05
N PHE A 131 -8.91 -0.83 3.56
CA PHE A 131 -7.54 -0.37 3.79
C PHE A 131 -6.83 -0.01 2.48
N LEU A 132 -6.86 -0.89 1.48
CA LEU A 132 -6.14 -0.70 0.21
C LEU A 132 -6.74 0.39 -0.69
N LEU A 133 -8.08 0.48 -0.75
CA LEU A 133 -8.78 1.33 -1.70
C LEU A 133 -9.08 2.74 -1.15
N GLU A 134 -9.23 2.88 0.17
CA GLU A 134 -9.63 4.13 0.81
C GLU A 134 -8.62 4.59 1.87
N THR A 135 -8.37 3.79 2.93
CA THR A 135 -7.58 4.23 4.09
C THR A 135 -6.13 4.54 3.74
N ALA A 136 -5.43 3.64 3.07
CA ALA A 136 -4.02 3.84 2.73
C ALA A 136 -3.82 4.96 1.71
N PRO A 137 -4.59 5.06 0.60
CA PRO A 137 -4.50 6.19 -0.30
C PRO A 137 -4.75 7.53 0.40
N LEU A 138 -5.84 7.68 1.16
CA LEU A 138 -6.15 8.92 1.88
C LEU A 138 -5.03 9.32 2.83
N SER A 139 -4.56 8.38 3.66
CA SER A 139 -3.55 8.64 4.68
C SER A 139 -2.16 8.98 4.12
N LEU A 140 -1.80 8.40 2.96
CA LEU A 140 -0.45 8.53 2.39
C LEU A 140 -0.34 9.61 1.32
N LEU A 141 -1.37 9.76 0.47
CA LEU A 141 -1.28 10.54 -0.75
C LEU A 141 -2.03 11.88 -0.68
N TYR A 142 -3.14 11.94 0.10
CA TYR A 142 -4.06 13.08 0.07
C TYR A 142 -3.86 14.09 1.19
N ARG A 143 -2.84 13.98 2.04
CA ARG A 143 -2.59 14.91 3.16
C ARG A 143 -2.48 16.37 2.74
N GLY A 144 -2.01 16.62 1.51
CA GLY A 144 -1.88 17.95 0.92
C GLY A 144 -3.14 18.45 0.20
N THR A 145 -4.13 17.60 -0.05
CA THR A 145 -5.35 17.94 -0.79
C THR A 145 -6.36 18.62 0.12
N ARG A 146 -7.12 19.58 -0.41
CA ARG A 146 -8.28 20.17 0.26
C ARG A 146 -9.47 19.23 0.11
N PHE A 147 -10.18 19.00 1.19
CA PHE A 147 -11.38 18.17 1.24
C PHE A 147 -12.62 19.01 1.43
N LEU A 148 -13.64 18.66 0.67
CA LEU A 148 -15.01 19.12 0.83
C LEU A 148 -15.85 17.92 1.27
N THR A 149 -16.72 18.11 2.23
CA THR A 149 -17.60 17.06 2.71
C THR A 149 -18.96 17.63 3.09
N ILE A 150 -19.93 16.75 3.21
CA ILE A 150 -21.33 17.13 3.33
C ILE A 150 -21.86 17.15 4.78
N SER A 151 -20.99 16.82 5.77
CA SER A 151 -21.35 16.86 7.19
C SER A 151 -20.11 16.95 8.08
N ALA A 152 -20.27 17.44 9.29
CA ALA A 152 -19.22 17.46 10.32
C ALA A 152 -18.86 16.03 10.77
N ALA A 153 -19.81 15.12 10.76
CA ALA A 153 -19.57 13.71 11.03
C ALA A 153 -18.59 13.11 10.01
N THR A 154 -18.84 13.28 8.71
CA THR A 154 -17.91 12.84 7.66
C THR A 154 -16.56 13.56 7.74
N ALA A 155 -16.55 14.84 8.11
CA ALA A 155 -15.30 15.58 8.32
C ALA A 155 -14.43 15.00 9.44
N LYS A 156 -15.05 14.50 10.51
CA LYS A 156 -14.38 13.80 11.62
C LYS A 156 -13.78 12.46 11.14
N GLU A 157 -14.52 11.72 10.33
CA GLU A 157 -14.04 10.46 9.73
C GLU A 157 -12.83 10.69 8.79
N ILE A 158 -12.89 11.71 7.93
CA ILE A 158 -11.77 12.08 7.04
C ILE A 158 -10.53 12.47 7.86
N ALA A 159 -10.71 13.26 8.93
CA ALA A 159 -9.62 13.64 9.82
C ALA A 159 -8.98 12.43 10.52
N ALA A 160 -9.75 11.38 10.84
CA ALA A 160 -9.24 10.14 11.41
C ALA A 160 -8.30 9.37 10.45
N HIS A 161 -8.36 9.64 9.14
CA HIS A 161 -7.42 9.14 8.14
C HIS A 161 -6.12 9.96 8.06
N GLY A 162 -5.92 10.93 8.97
CA GLY A 162 -4.70 11.75 9.05
C GLY A 162 -4.68 12.96 8.11
N ILE A 163 -5.84 13.36 7.59
CA ILE A 163 -6.00 14.63 6.87
C ILE A 163 -6.10 15.78 7.89
N PRO A 164 -5.28 16.84 7.77
CA PRO A 164 -5.34 18.00 8.67
C PRO A 164 -6.73 18.64 8.68
N ARG A 165 -7.23 18.99 9.87
CA ARG A 165 -8.60 19.53 10.02
C ARG A 165 -8.81 20.86 9.30
N ASP A 166 -7.77 21.70 9.21
CA ASP A 166 -7.77 22.96 8.46
C ASP A 166 -7.87 22.80 6.95
N ARG A 167 -7.79 21.56 6.44
CA ARG A 167 -7.97 21.21 5.03
C ARG A 167 -9.30 20.56 4.72
N ILE A 168 -10.18 20.40 5.73
CA ILE A 168 -11.49 19.77 5.58
C ILE A 168 -12.55 20.81 5.83
N GLU A 169 -13.41 21.02 4.85
CA GLU A 169 -14.52 21.97 4.91
C GLU A 169 -15.84 21.25 4.74
N VAL A 170 -16.86 21.72 5.44
CA VAL A 170 -18.20 21.15 5.40
C VAL A 170 -19.08 22.04 4.54
N ASP A 171 -19.52 21.49 3.41
CA ASP A 171 -20.48 22.12 2.49
C ASP A 171 -21.75 21.28 2.45
N TYR A 172 -22.74 21.62 3.25
CA TYR A 172 -24.02 20.93 3.29
C TYR A 172 -24.72 20.94 1.92
N ILE A 173 -25.40 19.82 1.61
CA ILE A 173 -26.08 19.66 0.33
C ILE A 173 -27.37 20.46 0.31
N GLY A 174 -27.61 21.15 -0.79
CA GLY A 174 -28.81 21.93 -1.03
C GLY A 174 -30.05 21.09 -1.35
N VAL A 175 -31.23 21.74 -1.24
CA VAL A 175 -32.51 21.19 -1.67
C VAL A 175 -33.18 22.16 -2.66
N GLU A 176 -34.01 21.64 -3.58
CA GLU A 176 -34.73 22.44 -4.58
C GLU A 176 -36.07 22.94 -4.01
N LEU A 177 -36.05 24.08 -3.35
CA LEU A 177 -37.22 24.64 -2.63
C LEU A 177 -38.38 25.01 -3.54
N GLU A 178 -38.12 25.34 -4.83
CA GLU A 178 -39.18 25.64 -5.79
C GLU A 178 -39.98 24.38 -6.15
N ARG A 179 -39.31 23.24 -6.18
CA ARG A 179 -39.95 21.95 -6.46
C ARG A 179 -40.59 21.36 -5.21
N TYR A 180 -39.78 21.22 -4.14
CA TYR A 180 -40.25 20.61 -2.89
C TYR A 180 -40.99 21.63 -2.04
N ARG A 181 -42.33 21.57 -2.09
CA ARG A 181 -43.23 22.50 -1.42
C ARG A 181 -44.33 21.73 -0.72
N PRO A 182 -44.93 22.29 0.34
CA PRO A 182 -46.05 21.67 1.04
C PRO A 182 -47.24 21.32 0.13
N GLY A 183 -47.90 20.23 0.48
CA GLY A 183 -49.12 19.76 -0.22
C GLY A 183 -50.13 19.18 0.78
N ALA A 184 -51.19 18.61 0.28
CA ALA A 184 -52.23 18.00 1.10
C ALA A 184 -51.73 16.71 1.73
N ARG A 185 -51.97 16.56 3.04
CA ARG A 185 -51.72 15.33 3.80
C ARG A 185 -52.79 14.27 3.50
N SER A 186 -52.42 13.01 3.57
CA SER A 186 -53.39 11.92 3.55
C SER A 186 -54.31 11.96 4.78
N GLU A 187 -55.55 11.52 4.62
CA GLU A 187 -56.52 11.38 5.75
C GLU A 187 -56.06 10.32 6.75
N GLN A 188 -55.45 9.23 6.23
CA GLN A 188 -54.92 8.14 7.06
C GLN A 188 -53.43 8.42 7.38
N PRO A 189 -53.01 8.10 8.63
CA PRO A 189 -51.59 8.21 9.00
C PRO A 189 -50.68 7.44 8.03
N THR A 190 -49.91 8.17 7.24
CA THR A 190 -49.01 7.59 6.21
C THR A 190 -47.57 7.87 6.59
N LEU A 191 -46.82 6.81 6.80
CA LEU A 191 -45.36 6.84 6.98
C LEU A 191 -44.67 6.68 5.63
N LEU A 192 -43.50 7.28 5.46
CA LEU A 192 -42.74 7.19 4.22
C LEU A 192 -41.32 6.75 4.50
N PHE A 193 -40.89 5.72 3.79
CA PHE A 193 -39.46 5.46 3.55
C PHE A 193 -39.12 5.76 2.08
N LEU A 194 -38.11 6.60 1.87
CA LEU A 194 -37.66 6.98 0.54
C LEU A 194 -36.16 6.76 0.42
N GLY A 195 -35.73 5.84 -0.47
CA GLY A 195 -34.31 5.60 -0.69
C GLY A 195 -34.02 4.24 -1.32
N ARG A 196 -32.74 4.00 -1.63
CA ARG A 196 -32.32 2.72 -2.19
C ARG A 196 -32.56 1.58 -1.19
N LEU A 197 -33.09 0.47 -1.66
CA LEU A 197 -33.31 -0.72 -0.83
C LEU A 197 -31.98 -1.48 -0.66
N LYS A 198 -31.24 -1.09 0.39
CA LYS A 198 -29.95 -1.66 0.77
C LYS A 198 -29.97 -2.09 2.23
N ARG A 199 -29.21 -3.12 2.57
CA ARG A 199 -29.16 -3.68 3.92
C ARG A 199 -28.83 -2.62 4.99
N TYR A 200 -27.89 -1.72 4.73
CA TYR A 200 -27.50 -0.67 5.68
C TYR A 200 -28.60 0.36 5.96
N LYS A 201 -29.64 0.42 5.12
CA LYS A 201 -30.80 1.28 5.35
C LYS A 201 -31.76 0.73 6.42
N ARG A 202 -31.60 -0.54 6.81
CA ARG A 202 -32.31 -1.20 7.91
C ARG A 202 -33.81 -1.00 7.82
N ILE A 203 -34.41 -1.28 6.67
CA ILE A 203 -35.84 -1.02 6.40
C ILE A 203 -36.72 -1.92 7.29
N GLU A 204 -36.20 -3.03 7.77
CA GLU A 204 -36.83 -3.91 8.75
C GLU A 204 -37.18 -3.16 10.05
N VAL A 205 -36.35 -2.20 10.47
CA VAL A 205 -36.63 -1.31 11.61
C VAL A 205 -37.79 -0.35 11.30
N VAL A 206 -37.97 0.04 10.04
CA VAL A 206 -39.13 0.84 9.63
C VAL A 206 -40.40 0.00 9.69
N LEU A 207 -40.31 -1.31 9.43
CA LEU A 207 -41.46 -2.25 9.65
C LEU A 207 -41.79 -2.37 11.16
N ASP A 208 -40.77 -2.40 12.04
CA ASP A 208 -40.99 -2.40 13.51
C ASP A 208 -41.75 -1.14 13.94
N VAL A 209 -41.41 0.02 13.34
CA VAL A 209 -42.14 1.28 13.56
C VAL A 209 -43.59 1.15 13.11
N LEU A 210 -43.87 0.58 11.94
CA LEU A 210 -45.22 0.38 11.41
C LEU A 210 -46.05 -0.53 12.35
N GLU A 211 -45.46 -1.65 12.80
CA GLU A 211 -46.15 -2.55 13.76
C GLU A 211 -46.54 -1.83 15.05
N GLY A 212 -45.64 -0.93 15.50
CA GLY A 212 -45.86 -0.14 16.70
C GLY A 212 -46.95 0.95 16.57
N ILE A 213 -47.55 1.20 15.41
CA ILE A 213 -48.52 2.28 15.16
C ILE A 213 -49.74 1.68 14.45
N PRO A 214 -50.73 1.18 15.19
CA PRO A 214 -51.97 0.67 14.61
C PRO A 214 -52.70 1.72 13.77
N GLY A 215 -53.24 1.32 12.62
CA GLY A 215 -53.96 2.22 11.70
C GLY A 215 -53.11 3.03 10.76
N ALA A 216 -51.79 3.04 10.92
CA ALA A 216 -50.85 3.65 9.94
C ALA A 216 -50.60 2.73 8.74
N VAL A 217 -50.32 3.35 7.60
CA VAL A 217 -49.77 2.69 6.39
C VAL A 217 -48.34 3.18 6.13
N LEU A 218 -47.56 2.37 5.41
CA LEU A 218 -46.19 2.68 5.06
C LEU A 218 -46.01 2.66 3.54
N ASP A 219 -45.61 3.78 2.99
CA ASP A 219 -45.14 3.89 1.62
C ASP A 219 -43.62 3.65 1.58
N ILE A 220 -43.17 2.69 0.80
CA ILE A 220 -41.76 2.41 0.54
C ILE A 220 -41.47 2.72 -0.93
N ALA A 221 -40.69 3.78 -1.17
CA ALA A 221 -40.29 4.19 -2.50
C ALA A 221 -38.79 4.04 -2.69
N GLY A 222 -38.42 3.30 -3.73
CA GLY A 222 -37.05 3.00 -4.10
C GLY A 222 -36.88 1.57 -4.58
N ASP A 223 -35.69 1.26 -5.05
CA ASP A 223 -35.31 -0.08 -5.52
C ASP A 223 -33.88 -0.44 -5.07
N GLY A 224 -33.56 -1.73 -5.11
CA GLY A 224 -32.23 -2.23 -4.73
C GLY A 224 -32.20 -3.73 -4.49
N ASP A 225 -31.01 -4.24 -4.25
CA ASP A 225 -30.73 -5.66 -4.03
C ASP A 225 -31.33 -6.24 -2.73
N HIS A 226 -31.86 -5.39 -1.87
CA HIS A 226 -32.56 -5.79 -0.64
C HIS A 226 -34.08 -5.84 -0.80
N ARG A 227 -34.59 -5.73 -2.04
CA ARG A 227 -36.03 -5.74 -2.31
C ARG A 227 -36.69 -7.08 -2.00
N GLU A 228 -36.17 -8.17 -2.58
CA GLU A 228 -36.72 -9.51 -2.37
C GLU A 228 -36.70 -9.94 -0.88
N PRO A 229 -35.59 -9.77 -0.13
CA PRO A 229 -35.60 -10.03 1.32
C PRO A 229 -36.63 -9.18 2.07
N LEU A 230 -36.80 -7.92 1.68
CA LEU A 230 -37.80 -7.05 2.32
C LEU A 230 -39.23 -7.46 2.05
N GLU A 231 -39.57 -7.84 0.80
CA GLU A 231 -40.90 -8.34 0.44
C GLU A 231 -41.23 -9.64 1.19
N ALA A 232 -40.27 -10.55 1.33
CA ALA A 232 -40.42 -11.75 2.14
C ALA A 232 -40.64 -11.43 3.60
N GLU A 233 -39.98 -10.43 4.18
CA GLU A 233 -40.12 -10.00 5.55
C GLU A 233 -41.50 -9.35 5.81
N ILE A 234 -42.00 -8.53 4.87
CA ILE A 234 -43.35 -7.94 4.90
C ILE A 234 -44.42 -9.04 4.93
N ALA A 235 -44.29 -10.05 4.05
CA ALA A 235 -45.19 -11.18 3.99
C ALA A 235 -45.16 -12.03 5.28
N ARG A 236 -43.95 -12.31 5.78
CA ARG A 236 -43.74 -13.04 7.05
C ARG A 236 -44.43 -12.39 8.26
N ARG A 237 -44.40 -11.04 8.31
CA ARG A 237 -45.02 -10.24 9.37
C ARG A 237 -46.49 -9.98 9.14
N GLY A 238 -47.06 -10.38 8.01
CA GLY A 238 -48.49 -10.13 7.69
C GLY A 238 -48.81 -8.66 7.46
N LEU A 239 -47.84 -7.86 6.96
CA LEU A 239 -48.00 -6.41 6.80
C LEU A 239 -48.41 -6.00 5.37
N GLY A 240 -48.74 -6.95 4.48
CA GLY A 240 -49.02 -6.69 3.06
C GLY A 240 -50.13 -5.64 2.84
N ASP A 241 -51.18 -5.63 3.64
CA ASP A 241 -52.26 -4.66 3.54
C ASP A 241 -51.91 -3.24 4.03
N ARG A 242 -50.82 -3.10 4.76
CA ARG A 242 -50.37 -1.84 5.37
C ARG A 242 -49.09 -1.27 4.72
N VAL A 243 -48.42 -2.03 3.84
CA VAL A 243 -47.19 -1.61 3.16
C VAL A 243 -47.46 -1.50 1.66
N ARG A 244 -47.11 -0.34 1.08
CA ARG A 244 -47.20 -0.08 -0.35
C ARG A 244 -45.79 0.06 -0.92
N MET A 245 -45.40 -0.89 -1.75
CA MET A 245 -44.08 -0.91 -2.43
C MET A 245 -44.21 -0.21 -3.80
N HIS A 246 -43.70 1.02 -3.90
CA HIS A 246 -43.76 1.83 -5.13
C HIS A 246 -42.65 1.50 -6.14
N GLY A 247 -41.57 0.87 -5.70
CA GLY A 247 -40.42 0.66 -6.58
C GLY A 247 -39.68 1.97 -6.86
N HIS A 248 -39.09 2.06 -8.05
CA HIS A 248 -38.45 3.30 -8.49
C HIS A 248 -39.51 4.32 -8.89
N VAL A 249 -39.50 5.48 -8.28
CA VAL A 249 -40.45 6.57 -8.51
C VAL A 249 -39.75 7.74 -9.25
N ASP A 250 -40.50 8.42 -10.09
CA ASP A 250 -40.03 9.66 -10.70
C ASP A 250 -40.11 10.85 -9.73
N GLU A 251 -39.67 12.01 -10.16
CA GLU A 251 -39.62 13.21 -9.30
C GLU A 251 -41.02 13.77 -8.95
N GLU A 252 -42.04 13.54 -9.77
CA GLU A 252 -43.41 13.97 -9.52
C GLU A 252 -44.08 13.06 -8.49
N GLU A 253 -43.95 11.74 -8.66
CA GLU A 253 -44.43 10.76 -7.71
C GLU A 253 -43.69 10.88 -6.36
N LYS A 254 -42.36 11.10 -6.37
CA LYS A 254 -41.57 11.38 -5.17
C LYS A 254 -42.13 12.59 -4.41
N LEU A 255 -42.41 13.69 -5.11
CA LEU A 255 -42.99 14.89 -4.52
C LEU A 255 -44.38 14.59 -3.90
N ALA A 256 -45.24 13.87 -4.61
CA ALA A 256 -46.57 13.51 -4.13
C ALA A 256 -46.47 12.64 -2.84
N LEU A 257 -45.58 11.68 -2.79
CA LEU A 257 -45.29 10.86 -1.61
C LEU A 257 -44.83 11.69 -0.41
N LEU A 258 -43.87 12.62 -0.63
CA LEU A 258 -43.39 13.53 0.41
C LEU A 258 -44.46 14.46 0.95
N GLN A 259 -45.34 14.96 0.07
CA GLN A 259 -46.42 15.86 0.42
C GLN A 259 -47.54 15.19 1.24
N ARG A 260 -47.94 13.97 0.81
CA ARG A 260 -49.06 13.26 1.51
C ARG A 260 -48.63 12.61 2.81
N SER A 261 -47.36 12.32 3.02
CA SER A 261 -46.90 11.59 4.20
C SER A 261 -46.92 12.44 5.47
N TRP A 262 -47.27 11.82 6.59
CA TRP A 262 -47.25 12.45 7.90
C TRP A 262 -45.83 12.52 8.49
N VAL A 263 -45.07 11.42 8.32
CA VAL A 263 -43.71 11.32 8.86
C VAL A 263 -42.84 10.61 7.83
N ASN A 264 -41.64 11.19 7.57
CA ASN A 264 -40.59 10.52 6.82
C ASN A 264 -39.68 9.74 7.79
N LEU A 265 -39.35 8.49 7.47
CA LEU A 265 -38.59 7.58 8.33
C LEU A 265 -37.19 7.25 7.76
N THR A 266 -36.20 7.26 8.62
CA THR A 266 -34.84 6.85 8.27
C THR A 266 -34.19 6.07 9.41
N ALA A 267 -33.91 4.76 9.15
CA ALA A 267 -33.36 3.85 10.15
C ALA A 267 -31.91 3.41 9.82
N SER A 268 -31.26 4.07 8.87
CA SER A 268 -29.95 3.71 8.34
C SER A 268 -28.87 3.54 9.41
N SER A 269 -27.92 2.61 9.21
CA SER A 269 -26.74 2.44 10.06
C SER A 269 -25.60 3.41 9.72
N ALA A 270 -25.67 4.09 8.55
CA ALA A 270 -24.69 5.10 8.13
C ALA A 270 -25.36 6.10 7.17
N GLU A 271 -25.19 7.39 7.45
CA GLU A 271 -25.65 8.49 6.59
C GLU A 271 -24.67 9.66 6.64
N GLY A 272 -24.39 10.22 5.44
CA GLY A 272 -23.57 11.43 5.34
C GLY A 272 -24.35 12.70 5.64
N TRP A 273 -25.58 12.84 5.09
CA TRP A 273 -26.46 14.01 5.24
C TRP A 273 -27.94 13.63 5.17
N CYS A 274 -28.30 12.77 4.24
CA CYS A 274 -29.66 12.34 3.91
C CYS A 274 -30.51 13.40 3.18
N LEU A 275 -30.40 13.44 1.86
CA LEU A 275 -31.17 14.36 1.01
C LEU A 275 -32.67 14.20 1.19
N THR A 276 -33.19 12.97 1.38
CA THR A 276 -34.62 12.72 1.54
C THR A 276 -35.20 13.35 2.81
N VAL A 277 -34.39 13.52 3.85
CA VAL A 277 -34.78 14.28 5.06
C VAL A 277 -34.99 15.74 4.73
N MET A 278 -34.09 16.34 3.94
CA MET A 278 -34.19 17.75 3.55
C MET A 278 -35.30 18.00 2.52
N GLU A 279 -35.54 17.04 1.61
CA GLU A 279 -36.65 17.08 0.66
C GLU A 279 -38.00 16.97 1.38
N ALA A 280 -38.11 16.07 2.37
CA ALA A 280 -39.27 15.96 3.26
C ALA A 280 -39.48 17.25 4.07
N ALA A 281 -38.41 17.79 4.66
CA ALA A 281 -38.43 19.04 5.41
C ALA A 281 -38.94 20.21 4.53
N ALA A 282 -38.47 20.34 3.27
CA ALA A 282 -38.94 21.35 2.34
C ALA A 282 -40.44 21.23 2.03
N CYS A 283 -40.99 20.00 2.02
CA CYS A 283 -42.43 19.73 1.92
C CYS A 283 -43.19 19.94 3.24
N GLY A 284 -42.50 20.35 4.32
CA GLY A 284 -43.10 20.47 5.64
C GLY A 284 -43.41 19.12 6.30
N THR A 285 -42.79 18.04 5.80
CA THR A 285 -42.97 16.68 6.38
C THR A 285 -41.79 16.45 7.34
N PRO A 286 -42.10 16.37 8.66
CA PRO A 286 -41.06 16.11 9.66
C PRO A 286 -40.51 14.68 9.54
N SER A 287 -39.27 14.48 9.94
CA SER A 287 -38.62 13.17 9.94
C SER A 287 -38.42 12.60 11.33
N ALA A 288 -38.59 11.28 11.46
CA ALA A 288 -38.08 10.52 12.60
C ALA A 288 -36.93 9.62 12.13
N ALA A 289 -35.77 9.68 12.78
CA ALA A 289 -34.57 9.02 12.32
C ALA A 289 -33.70 8.52 13.46
N MET A 290 -32.82 7.51 13.14
CA MET A 290 -31.74 7.13 14.04
C MET A 290 -30.70 8.24 14.15
N ALA A 291 -30.16 8.50 15.36
CA ALA A 291 -29.15 9.52 15.64
C ALA A 291 -27.75 9.08 15.17
N ILE A 292 -27.55 8.88 13.86
CA ILE A 292 -26.32 8.31 13.29
C ILE A 292 -25.75 9.21 12.19
N GLY A 293 -24.41 9.32 12.17
CA GLY A 293 -23.69 10.03 11.11
C GLY A 293 -24.09 11.50 10.99
N GLY A 294 -24.47 11.95 9.80
CA GLY A 294 -24.92 13.31 9.54
C GLY A 294 -26.41 13.57 9.85
N LEU A 295 -27.19 12.57 10.26
CA LEU A 295 -28.62 12.77 10.59
C LEU A 295 -28.87 13.78 11.72
N PRO A 296 -28.06 13.81 12.82
CA PRO A 296 -28.18 14.86 13.84
C PRO A 296 -27.82 16.27 13.35
N GLU A 297 -27.22 16.41 12.17
CA GLU A 297 -26.94 17.72 11.55
C GLU A 297 -28.07 18.15 10.63
N SER A 298 -28.75 17.20 9.96
CA SER A 298 -29.92 17.47 9.11
C SER A 298 -31.22 17.58 9.91
N ILE A 299 -31.34 16.94 11.06
CA ILE A 299 -32.46 16.96 11.95
C ILE A 299 -32.03 17.54 13.31
N GLU A 300 -32.60 18.66 13.71
CA GLU A 300 -32.47 19.19 15.05
C GLU A 300 -33.58 18.53 15.93
N HIS A 301 -33.17 17.69 16.90
CA HIS A 301 -34.08 16.93 17.74
C HIS A 301 -35.09 17.85 18.46
N ASP A 302 -36.38 17.46 18.45
CA ASP A 302 -37.52 18.17 19.02
C ASP A 302 -37.80 19.57 18.44
N ARG A 303 -37.03 19.94 17.40
CA ARG A 303 -37.23 21.21 16.66
C ARG A 303 -37.66 20.96 15.19
N THR A 304 -36.91 20.16 14.43
CA THR A 304 -37.18 19.93 12.99
C THR A 304 -37.55 18.47 12.71
N GLY A 305 -37.56 17.63 13.73
CA GLY A 305 -37.88 16.21 13.68
C GLY A 305 -37.49 15.54 14.99
N LEU A 306 -37.60 14.22 15.04
CA LEU A 306 -37.25 13.45 16.21
C LEU A 306 -36.14 12.46 15.90
N LEU A 307 -35.13 12.41 16.76
CA LEU A 307 -34.01 11.48 16.69
C LEU A 307 -34.15 10.40 17.74
N ALA A 308 -33.65 9.19 17.44
CA ALA A 308 -33.68 8.04 18.33
C ALA A 308 -32.35 7.32 18.39
N GLU A 309 -31.96 6.80 19.53
CA GLU A 309 -30.73 6.02 19.71
C GLU A 309 -30.96 4.50 19.61
N SER A 310 -32.25 4.07 19.71
CA SER A 310 -32.65 2.67 19.60
C SER A 310 -33.89 2.50 18.70
N THR A 311 -34.17 1.27 18.30
CA THR A 311 -35.41 0.92 17.55
C THR A 311 -36.65 1.23 18.34
N GLU A 312 -36.68 0.89 19.63
CA GLU A 312 -37.80 1.13 20.54
C GLU A 312 -38.10 2.62 20.68
N GLU A 313 -37.04 3.43 20.76
CA GLU A 313 -37.17 4.89 20.81
C GLU A 313 -37.68 5.45 19.49
N LEU A 314 -37.23 4.93 18.33
CA LEU A 314 -37.72 5.35 17.01
C LEU A 314 -39.21 5.06 16.88
N VAL A 315 -39.70 3.90 17.37
CA VAL A 315 -41.12 3.56 17.45
C VAL A 315 -41.85 4.56 18.33
N ALA A 316 -41.37 4.85 19.54
CA ALA A 316 -41.97 5.78 20.49
C ALA A 316 -42.06 7.21 19.92
N GLN A 317 -40.97 7.72 19.32
CA GLN A 317 -40.91 9.05 18.74
C GLN A 317 -41.86 9.17 17.53
N THR A 318 -41.91 8.16 16.66
CA THR A 318 -42.82 8.17 15.50
C THR A 318 -44.28 8.10 15.96
N ARG A 319 -44.61 7.26 16.96
CA ARG A 319 -45.95 7.20 17.55
C ARG A 319 -46.35 8.57 18.14
N ARG A 320 -45.43 9.26 18.82
CA ARG A 320 -45.69 10.61 19.35
C ARG A 320 -46.02 11.60 18.24
N MET A 321 -45.29 11.57 17.12
CA MET A 321 -45.54 12.44 15.95
C MET A 321 -46.88 12.11 15.26
N VAL A 322 -47.28 10.84 15.25
CA VAL A 322 -48.57 10.44 14.63
C VAL A 322 -49.73 10.79 15.53
N ALA A 323 -49.60 10.68 16.83
CA ALA A 323 -50.70 10.92 17.82
C ALA A 323 -50.91 12.41 18.15
N ASP A 324 -49.90 13.26 17.95
CA ASP A 324 -49.93 14.68 18.31
C ASP A 324 -49.79 15.56 17.04
N ASP A 325 -50.93 16.08 16.56
CA ASP A 325 -51.01 16.91 15.35
C ASP A 325 -50.28 18.25 15.55
N GLU A 326 -50.39 18.88 16.72
CA GLU A 326 -49.73 20.15 17.01
C GLU A 326 -48.18 19.99 16.96
N LEU A 327 -47.68 18.93 17.58
CA LEU A 327 -46.26 18.58 17.49
C LEU A 327 -45.81 18.36 16.05
N ARG A 328 -46.56 17.54 15.31
CA ARG A 328 -46.20 17.20 13.94
C ARG A 328 -46.17 18.44 13.02
N GLU A 329 -47.19 19.31 13.12
CA GLU A 329 -47.24 20.54 12.37
C GLU A 329 -46.14 21.54 12.79
N ARG A 330 -45.86 21.68 14.07
CA ARG A 330 -44.78 22.50 14.59
C ARG A 330 -43.44 22.03 14.02
N LEU A 331 -43.13 20.74 14.15
CA LEU A 331 -41.90 20.16 13.62
C LEU A 331 -41.79 20.34 12.08
N GLY A 332 -42.90 20.12 11.35
CA GLY A 332 -42.93 20.30 9.89
C GLY A 332 -42.67 21.74 9.46
N ARG A 333 -43.27 22.73 10.15
CA ARG A 333 -42.98 24.17 9.85
C ARG A 333 -41.52 24.50 10.11
N GLN A 334 -40.99 24.11 11.27
CA GLN A 334 -39.57 24.38 11.61
C GLN A 334 -38.58 23.61 10.71
N ALA A 335 -38.95 22.39 10.29
CA ALA A 335 -38.16 21.64 9.32
C ALA A 335 -38.07 22.37 7.96
N ARG A 336 -39.19 22.95 7.51
CA ARG A 336 -39.21 23.73 6.28
C ARG A 336 -38.34 25.01 6.37
N GLU A 337 -38.45 25.71 7.51
CA GLU A 337 -37.60 26.89 7.78
C GLU A 337 -36.11 26.49 7.73
N ARG A 338 -35.77 25.37 8.38
CA ARG A 338 -34.41 24.82 8.34
C ARG A 338 -33.96 24.46 6.93
N ALA A 339 -34.82 23.77 6.14
CA ALA A 339 -34.49 23.38 4.77
C ALA A 339 -34.19 24.59 3.87
N ALA A 340 -34.84 25.75 4.11
CA ALA A 340 -34.61 26.97 3.37
C ALA A 340 -33.20 27.56 3.55
N GLU A 341 -32.45 27.15 4.58
CA GLU A 341 -31.04 27.54 4.79
C GLU A 341 -30.09 26.82 3.83
N PHE A 342 -30.51 25.67 3.26
CA PHE A 342 -29.69 24.79 2.44
C PHE A 342 -30.14 24.85 0.97
N THR A 343 -29.64 25.84 0.25
CA THR A 343 -29.95 25.99 -1.18
C THR A 343 -28.80 25.47 -2.04
N TRP A 344 -29.14 24.99 -3.24
CA TRP A 344 -28.12 24.58 -4.22
C TRP A 344 -27.17 25.71 -4.60
N ASP A 345 -27.65 26.95 -4.63
CA ASP A 345 -26.82 28.11 -4.95
C ASP A 345 -25.74 28.32 -3.87
N ARG A 346 -26.10 28.14 -2.60
CA ARG A 346 -25.15 28.19 -1.48
C ARG A 346 -24.09 27.07 -1.60
N THR A 347 -24.52 25.82 -1.80
CA THR A 347 -23.62 24.67 -1.97
C THR A 347 -22.69 24.87 -3.18
N ALA A 348 -23.25 25.23 -4.34
CA ALA A 348 -22.48 25.44 -5.56
C ALA A 348 -21.50 26.62 -5.44
N THR A 349 -21.91 27.73 -4.76
CA THR A 349 -21.04 28.89 -4.52
C THR A 349 -19.89 28.54 -3.56
N SER A 350 -20.17 27.81 -2.48
CA SER A 350 -19.16 27.39 -1.51
C SER A 350 -18.10 26.51 -2.20
N THR A 351 -18.52 25.42 -2.82
CA THR A 351 -17.59 24.52 -3.54
C THR A 351 -16.80 25.27 -4.63
N LEU A 352 -17.46 26.12 -5.42
CA LEU A 352 -16.79 26.92 -6.46
C LEU A 352 -15.75 27.89 -5.88
N THR A 353 -16.05 28.48 -4.73
CA THR A 353 -15.10 29.37 -4.02
C THR A 353 -13.84 28.60 -3.63
N ARG A 354 -13.99 27.37 -3.10
CA ARG A 354 -12.86 26.50 -2.73
C ARG A 354 -12.06 26.04 -3.97
N LEU A 355 -12.74 25.76 -5.06
CA LEU A 355 -12.06 25.45 -6.33
C LEU A 355 -11.27 26.65 -6.86
N ARG A 356 -11.81 27.87 -6.73
CA ARG A 356 -11.11 29.11 -7.07
C ARG A 356 -9.91 29.36 -6.15
N GLU A 357 -10.04 29.13 -4.87
CA GLU A 357 -8.94 29.20 -3.91
C GLU A 357 -7.85 28.19 -4.26
N ALA A 358 -8.20 26.92 -4.55
CA ALA A 358 -7.26 25.91 -5.00
C ALA A 358 -6.56 26.35 -6.29
N HIS A 359 -7.30 26.90 -7.25
CA HIS A 359 -6.75 27.41 -8.50
C HIS A 359 -5.78 28.59 -8.27
N ARG A 360 -6.11 29.53 -7.39
CA ARG A 360 -5.27 30.70 -7.07
C ARG A 360 -4.02 30.32 -6.25
N ALA A 361 -4.15 29.39 -5.31
CA ALA A 361 -3.05 28.90 -4.50
C ALA A 361 -2.07 28.02 -5.28
N GLY A 362 -2.56 27.35 -6.31
CA GLY A 362 -1.80 26.42 -7.12
C GLY A 362 -1.32 27.05 -8.41
N GLY A 363 -0.15 27.66 -8.41
CA GLY A 363 0.70 27.40 -9.57
C GLY A 363 0.81 25.87 -9.69
N ARG A 364 0.88 25.30 -10.92
CA ARG A 364 0.90 23.86 -11.22
C ARG A 364 1.49 23.02 -10.09
N GLU A 365 0.64 22.43 -9.23
CA GLU A 365 1.11 21.54 -8.19
C GLU A 365 1.88 20.40 -8.87
N ARG A 366 3.15 20.26 -8.52
CA ARG A 366 3.93 19.15 -9.04
C ARG A 366 3.31 17.86 -8.50
N PRO A 367 3.06 16.84 -9.36
CA PRO A 367 2.53 15.58 -8.86
C PRO A 367 3.40 15.07 -7.71
N LEU A 368 2.79 14.43 -6.74
CA LEU A 368 3.49 13.85 -5.59
C LEU A 368 4.69 13.00 -6.04
N ARG A 369 4.58 12.33 -7.20
CA ARG A 369 5.68 11.61 -7.85
C ARG A 369 6.91 12.51 -8.10
N GLU A 370 6.73 13.76 -8.58
CA GLU A 370 7.84 14.69 -8.80
C GLU A 370 8.34 15.32 -7.51
N GLN A 371 7.44 15.55 -6.55
CA GLN A 371 7.82 16.01 -5.21
C GLN A 371 8.59 14.91 -4.46
N LEU A 372 8.10 13.67 -4.48
CA LEU A 372 8.78 12.51 -3.93
C LEU A 372 10.11 12.26 -4.63
N ALA A 373 10.18 12.34 -5.97
CA ALA A 373 11.43 12.13 -6.70
C ALA A 373 12.54 13.13 -6.34
N ARG A 374 12.19 14.29 -5.78
CA ARG A 374 13.13 15.32 -5.32
C ARG A 374 13.34 15.32 -3.80
N SER A 375 12.45 14.67 -3.04
CA SER A 375 12.57 14.53 -1.58
C SER A 375 13.54 13.40 -1.23
N ASP A 376 14.13 13.43 -0.03
CA ASP A 376 14.98 12.34 0.47
C ASP A 376 14.19 11.03 0.58
N THR A 377 12.91 11.10 0.96
CA THR A 377 11.98 9.95 0.98
C THR A 377 11.76 9.35 -0.40
N GLY A 378 11.63 10.17 -1.44
CA GLY A 378 11.44 9.69 -2.81
C GLY A 378 12.71 9.11 -3.44
N ARG A 379 13.87 9.65 -3.05
CA ARG A 379 15.18 9.07 -3.44
C ARG A 379 15.37 7.70 -2.82
N ALA A 380 15.01 7.55 -1.53
CA ALA A 380 15.03 6.27 -0.84
C ALA A 380 14.02 5.26 -1.46
N ALA A 381 12.80 5.70 -1.77
CA ALA A 381 11.80 4.88 -2.44
C ALA A 381 12.22 4.45 -3.86
N GLY A 382 12.91 5.32 -4.61
CA GLY A 382 13.50 4.99 -5.91
C GLY A 382 14.57 3.91 -5.81
N LEU A 383 15.42 3.98 -4.78
CA LEU A 383 16.44 2.96 -4.52
C LEU A 383 15.80 1.63 -4.10
N ALA A 384 14.78 1.66 -3.24
CA ALA A 384 14.01 0.46 -2.85
C ALA A 384 13.33 -0.19 -4.06
N GLY A 385 12.75 0.61 -4.97
CA GLY A 385 12.18 0.15 -6.23
C GLY A 385 13.21 -0.52 -7.15
N ALA A 386 14.43 0.02 -7.21
CA ALA A 386 15.55 -0.57 -7.96
C ALA A 386 15.97 -1.93 -7.37
N VAL A 387 16.04 -2.05 -6.04
CA VAL A 387 16.32 -3.31 -5.36
C VAL A 387 15.22 -4.34 -5.64
N MET A 388 13.95 -3.92 -5.62
CA MET A 388 12.82 -4.79 -5.95
C MET A 388 12.86 -5.31 -7.39
N ALA A 389 13.15 -4.43 -8.35
CA ALA A 389 13.36 -4.80 -9.76
C ALA A 389 14.54 -5.77 -9.93
N SER A 390 15.64 -5.55 -9.21
CA SER A 390 16.80 -6.47 -9.19
C SER A 390 16.43 -7.85 -8.64
N ASN A 391 15.60 -7.93 -7.59
CA ASN A 391 15.13 -9.22 -7.04
C ASN A 391 14.25 -9.99 -8.04
N VAL A 392 13.39 -9.28 -8.81
CA VAL A 392 12.62 -9.90 -9.90
C VAL A 392 13.53 -10.45 -10.99
N LEU A 393 14.58 -9.71 -11.39
CA LEU A 393 15.58 -10.17 -12.36
C LEU A 393 16.40 -11.36 -11.82
N ALA A 394 16.73 -11.37 -10.53
CA ALA A 394 17.41 -12.48 -9.88
C ALA A 394 16.54 -13.75 -9.87
N LEU A 395 15.24 -13.61 -9.62
CA LEU A 395 14.29 -14.72 -9.74
C LEU A 395 14.19 -15.22 -11.19
N ALA A 396 14.11 -14.31 -12.16
CA ALA A 396 14.12 -14.65 -13.59
C ALA A 396 15.40 -15.41 -13.97
N PHE A 397 16.57 -14.97 -13.47
CA PHE A 397 17.85 -15.68 -13.64
C PHE A 397 17.74 -17.12 -13.11
N THR A 398 17.24 -17.30 -11.90
CA THR A 398 17.06 -18.63 -11.29
C THR A 398 16.17 -19.52 -12.15
N ILE A 399 14.99 -19.03 -12.57
CA ILE A 399 14.02 -19.80 -13.37
C ILE A 399 14.63 -20.21 -14.72
N VAL A 400 15.27 -19.27 -15.41
CA VAL A 400 15.85 -19.50 -16.74
C VAL A 400 16.98 -20.54 -16.67
N PHE A 401 17.90 -20.39 -15.69
CA PHE A 401 19.04 -21.31 -15.61
C PHE A 401 18.67 -22.67 -14.99
N ALA A 402 17.65 -22.75 -14.14
CA ALA A 402 17.09 -24.01 -13.69
C ALA A 402 16.55 -24.84 -14.88
N ARG A 403 15.86 -24.19 -15.82
CA ARG A 403 15.32 -24.84 -17.02
C ARG A 403 16.36 -25.19 -18.09
N ILE A 404 17.41 -24.35 -18.23
CA ILE A 404 18.43 -24.57 -19.25
C ILE A 404 19.44 -25.63 -18.81
N LEU A 405 19.84 -25.63 -17.54
CA LEU A 405 20.90 -26.51 -17.03
C LEU A 405 20.36 -27.83 -16.49
N GLY A 406 19.05 -27.94 -16.26
CA GLY A 406 18.43 -29.12 -15.66
C GLY A 406 18.85 -29.35 -14.21
N ALA A 407 18.54 -30.54 -13.69
CA ALA A 407 18.87 -30.90 -12.31
C ALA A 407 20.41 -30.97 -12.11
N ASP A 408 21.13 -31.63 -12.99
CA ASP A 408 22.58 -31.86 -12.88
C ASP A 408 23.40 -30.55 -12.82
N GLY A 409 23.04 -29.54 -13.60
CA GLY A 409 23.81 -28.31 -13.69
C GLY A 409 23.34 -27.23 -12.69
N TYR A 410 22.04 -27.16 -12.38
CA TYR A 410 21.51 -26.10 -11.55
C TYR A 410 21.99 -26.19 -10.09
N GLY A 411 22.12 -27.37 -9.53
CA GLY A 411 22.62 -27.55 -8.17
C GLY A 411 24.04 -26.96 -8.00
N SER A 412 24.92 -27.23 -8.95
CA SER A 412 26.28 -26.67 -8.98
C SER A 412 26.25 -25.13 -9.11
N LEU A 413 25.40 -24.58 -9.98
CA LEU A 413 25.21 -23.13 -10.10
C LEU A 413 24.69 -22.51 -8.81
N ALA A 414 23.74 -23.15 -8.14
CA ALA A 414 23.14 -22.66 -6.90
C ALA A 414 24.19 -22.59 -5.75
N ARG A 415 25.09 -23.60 -5.66
CA ARG A 415 26.22 -23.60 -4.71
C ARG A 415 27.18 -22.46 -4.95
N LEU A 416 27.55 -22.22 -6.22
CA LEU A 416 28.41 -21.10 -6.63
C LEU A 416 27.78 -19.74 -6.28
N ILE A 417 26.49 -19.56 -6.56
CA ILE A 417 25.75 -18.34 -6.23
C ILE A 417 25.65 -18.15 -4.72
N SER A 418 25.32 -19.19 -3.95
CA SER A 418 25.23 -19.14 -2.49
C SER A 418 26.56 -18.74 -1.86
N THR A 419 27.67 -19.32 -2.35
CA THR A 419 29.03 -18.93 -1.94
C THR A 419 29.32 -17.46 -2.25
N PHE A 420 28.99 -17.01 -3.46
CA PHE A 420 29.14 -15.60 -3.82
C PHE A 420 28.28 -14.68 -2.95
N LEU A 421 27.02 -15.02 -2.65
CA LEU A 421 26.13 -14.21 -1.82
C LEU A 421 26.65 -14.06 -0.39
N ILE A 422 27.27 -15.09 0.19
CA ILE A 422 27.94 -15.00 1.50
C ILE A 422 29.11 -14.00 1.43
N LEU A 423 29.94 -14.07 0.39
CA LEU A 423 31.05 -13.14 0.19
C LEU A 423 30.57 -11.70 -0.10
N ALA A 424 29.47 -11.56 -0.84
CA ALA A 424 28.92 -10.27 -1.26
C ALA A 424 28.42 -9.38 -0.11
N VAL A 425 28.10 -9.99 1.05
CA VAL A 425 27.63 -9.22 2.22
C VAL A 425 28.68 -8.26 2.75
N LEU A 426 29.97 -8.62 2.70
CA LEU A 426 31.07 -7.72 3.07
C LEU A 426 31.04 -6.44 2.24
N GLY A 427 30.74 -6.57 0.94
CA GLY A 427 30.56 -5.42 0.05
C GLY A 427 29.35 -4.56 0.42
N SER A 428 28.23 -5.18 0.72
CA SER A 428 27.02 -4.45 1.12
C SER A 428 27.22 -3.63 2.38
N ALA A 429 27.89 -4.20 3.37
CA ALA A 429 28.24 -3.49 4.61
C ALA A 429 29.24 -2.34 4.36
N LEU A 430 30.22 -2.58 3.49
CA LEU A 430 31.18 -1.58 3.07
C LEU A 430 30.49 -0.42 2.30
N GLN A 431 29.53 -0.71 1.44
CA GLN A 431 28.73 0.29 0.72
C GLN A 431 28.05 1.27 1.70
N ILE A 432 27.37 0.75 2.73
CA ILE A 432 26.67 1.56 3.73
C ILE A 432 27.67 2.44 4.50
N THR A 433 28.80 1.86 4.88
CA THR A 433 29.84 2.56 5.64
C THR A 433 30.48 3.68 4.84
N VAL A 434 30.82 3.42 3.58
CA VAL A 434 31.37 4.42 2.64
C VAL A 434 30.37 5.54 2.40
N ALA A 435 29.09 5.20 2.16
CA ALA A 435 28.03 6.19 1.94
C ALA A 435 27.89 7.13 3.15
N ARG A 436 27.94 6.58 4.36
CA ARG A 436 27.85 7.37 5.60
C ARG A 436 29.05 8.29 5.75
N GLU A 437 30.26 7.81 5.56
CA GLU A 437 31.48 8.59 5.73
C GLU A 437 31.58 9.73 4.70
N VAL A 438 31.30 9.44 3.43
CA VAL A 438 31.27 10.46 2.36
C VAL A 438 30.20 11.52 2.65
N SER A 439 29.00 11.11 3.05
CA SER A 439 27.91 12.02 3.40
C SER A 439 28.26 12.91 4.61
N GLN A 440 28.91 12.36 5.65
CA GLN A 440 29.35 13.10 6.82
C GLN A 440 30.46 14.09 6.47
N ALA A 441 31.46 13.68 5.66
CA ALA A 441 32.52 14.56 5.21
C ALA A 441 32.00 15.79 4.46
N ILE A 442 31.00 15.58 3.59
CA ILE A 442 30.32 16.67 2.86
C ILE A 442 29.55 17.59 3.83
N ALA A 443 28.78 17.02 4.76
CA ALA A 443 27.93 17.78 5.68
C ALA A 443 28.73 18.65 6.66
N THR A 444 29.89 18.17 7.12
CA THR A 444 30.77 18.88 8.07
C THR A 444 31.76 19.81 7.39
N ARG A 445 31.80 19.84 6.07
CA ARG A 445 32.85 20.52 5.26
C ARG A 445 34.28 20.14 5.70
N ALA A 446 34.43 19.03 6.38
CA ALA A 446 35.67 18.52 6.93
C ALA A 446 36.32 17.53 5.95
N GLY A 447 37.06 18.00 4.98
CA GLY A 447 37.97 17.22 4.15
C GLY A 447 37.46 16.90 2.73
N GLN A 448 38.37 16.31 1.94
CA GLN A 448 38.15 15.86 0.59
C GLN A 448 37.77 14.37 0.57
N PRO A 449 36.47 13.99 0.55
CA PRO A 449 36.06 12.59 0.46
C PRO A 449 36.61 11.89 -0.79
N GLY A 450 36.90 12.63 -1.88
CA GLY A 450 37.44 12.11 -3.12
C GLY A 450 38.80 11.43 -2.97
N ALA A 451 39.70 12.01 -2.20
CA ALA A 451 41.05 11.40 -1.95
C ALA A 451 40.93 10.11 -1.11
N GLY A 452 40.00 10.08 -0.14
CA GLY A 452 39.70 8.90 0.67
C GLY A 452 39.17 7.75 -0.17
N VAL A 453 38.18 8.00 -0.99
CA VAL A 453 37.55 6.99 -1.88
C VAL A 453 38.59 6.40 -2.84
N ARG A 454 39.43 7.22 -3.47
CA ARG A 454 40.52 6.73 -4.35
C ARG A 454 41.49 5.83 -3.58
N ARG A 455 41.86 6.18 -2.36
CA ARG A 455 42.72 5.36 -1.50
C ARG A 455 42.08 4.02 -1.17
N TRP A 456 40.82 4.02 -0.79
CA TRP A 456 40.07 2.79 -0.48
C TRP A 456 39.96 1.87 -1.68
N LEU A 457 39.59 2.40 -2.87
CA LEU A 457 39.52 1.63 -4.11
C LEU A 457 40.89 1.01 -4.44
N ARG A 458 41.98 1.80 -4.38
CA ARG A 458 43.34 1.28 -4.65
C ARG A 458 43.72 0.12 -3.71
N HIS A 459 43.46 0.24 -2.40
CA HIS A 459 43.80 -0.83 -1.45
C HIS A 459 42.95 -2.08 -1.70
N VAL A 460 41.65 -1.92 -1.96
CA VAL A 460 40.77 -3.05 -2.27
C VAL A 460 41.14 -3.72 -3.58
N ILE A 461 41.47 -2.96 -4.65
CA ILE A 461 41.91 -3.53 -5.93
C ILE A 461 43.22 -4.29 -5.76
N LEU A 462 44.24 -3.73 -5.06
CA LEU A 462 45.53 -4.40 -4.83
C LEU A 462 45.34 -5.67 -3.97
N GLY A 463 44.54 -5.61 -2.90
CA GLY A 463 44.20 -6.78 -2.10
C GLY A 463 43.44 -7.84 -2.91
N SER A 464 42.53 -7.42 -3.78
CA SER A 464 41.73 -8.31 -4.66
C SER A 464 42.64 -9.09 -5.64
N VAL A 465 43.69 -8.48 -6.16
CA VAL A 465 44.67 -9.18 -7.02
C VAL A 465 45.35 -10.33 -6.26
N ALA A 466 45.85 -10.07 -5.04
CA ALA A 466 46.48 -11.08 -4.21
C ALA A 466 45.51 -12.22 -3.82
N VAL A 467 44.27 -11.87 -3.41
CA VAL A 467 43.24 -12.85 -3.02
C VAL A 467 42.78 -13.67 -4.23
N THR A 468 42.68 -13.06 -5.41
CA THR A 468 42.37 -13.78 -6.65
C THR A 468 43.48 -14.76 -7.04
N ALA A 469 44.74 -14.35 -6.95
CA ALA A 469 45.87 -15.25 -7.22
C ALA A 469 45.87 -16.47 -6.25
N ALA A 470 45.61 -16.23 -4.97
CA ALA A 470 45.45 -17.30 -3.99
C ALA A 470 44.27 -18.24 -4.33
N ALA A 471 43.13 -17.68 -4.74
CA ALA A 471 41.97 -18.49 -5.13
C ALA A 471 42.22 -19.37 -6.37
N VAL A 472 42.99 -18.87 -7.33
CA VAL A 472 43.42 -19.66 -8.51
C VAL A 472 44.32 -20.81 -8.09
N LEU A 473 45.27 -20.57 -7.16
CA LEU A 473 46.14 -21.62 -6.62
C LEU A 473 45.37 -22.68 -5.80
N LEU A 474 44.36 -22.22 -5.08
CA LEU A 474 43.54 -23.05 -4.20
C LEU A 474 42.22 -23.53 -4.88
N ARG A 475 42.12 -23.50 -6.20
CA ARG A 475 40.90 -23.83 -6.94
C ARG A 475 40.33 -25.22 -6.61
N GLU A 476 41.17 -26.24 -6.49
CA GLU A 476 40.74 -27.61 -6.20
C GLU A 476 40.20 -27.74 -4.77
N PRO A 477 40.95 -27.27 -3.70
CA PRO A 477 40.40 -27.21 -2.36
C PRO A 477 39.09 -26.44 -2.23
N ILE A 478 38.95 -25.29 -2.97
CA ILE A 478 37.70 -24.53 -2.96
C ILE A 478 36.58 -25.34 -3.61
N ALA A 479 36.81 -25.99 -4.75
CA ALA A 479 35.84 -26.83 -5.43
C ALA A 479 35.35 -27.97 -4.57
N GLN A 480 36.26 -28.66 -3.86
CA GLN A 480 35.94 -29.72 -2.90
C GLN A 480 35.10 -29.22 -1.72
N LEU A 481 35.44 -28.04 -1.17
CA LEU A 481 34.73 -27.45 -0.03
C LEU A 481 33.27 -27.12 -0.37
N ILE A 482 33.03 -26.60 -1.55
CA ILE A 482 31.68 -26.22 -2.01
C ILE A 482 30.98 -27.31 -2.84
N HIS A 483 31.64 -28.48 -2.97
CA HIS A 483 31.12 -29.63 -3.68
C HIS A 483 30.69 -29.35 -5.14
N VAL A 484 31.62 -28.74 -5.91
CA VAL A 484 31.41 -28.39 -7.31
C VAL A 484 32.49 -29.00 -8.17
N GLU A 485 32.13 -29.74 -9.21
CA GLU A 485 33.11 -30.41 -10.11
C GLU A 485 34.01 -29.45 -10.87
N HIS A 486 33.51 -28.25 -11.16
CA HIS A 486 34.20 -27.26 -12.01
C HIS A 486 35.10 -26.35 -11.17
N ALA A 487 36.36 -26.76 -10.93
CA ALA A 487 37.33 -26.02 -10.11
C ALA A 487 37.56 -24.56 -10.54
N TRP A 488 37.52 -24.25 -11.83
CA TRP A 488 37.60 -22.88 -12.31
C TRP A 488 36.39 -22.03 -11.99
N ALA A 489 35.18 -22.59 -12.03
CA ALA A 489 33.96 -21.90 -11.61
C ALA A 489 33.97 -21.64 -10.11
N ALA A 490 34.45 -22.62 -9.32
CA ALA A 490 34.60 -22.48 -7.89
C ALA A 490 35.59 -21.37 -7.52
N ALA A 491 36.76 -21.35 -8.15
CA ALA A 491 37.75 -20.29 -7.97
C ALA A 491 37.23 -18.91 -8.38
N ALA A 492 36.38 -18.83 -9.41
CA ALA A 492 35.82 -17.56 -9.91
C ALA A 492 34.87 -16.87 -8.89
N THR A 493 34.36 -17.59 -7.87
CA THR A 493 33.54 -16.99 -6.79
C THR A 493 34.28 -15.88 -6.04
N VAL A 494 35.58 -16.08 -5.81
CA VAL A 494 36.44 -15.15 -5.06
C VAL A 494 36.70 -13.84 -5.85
N PRO A 495 37.21 -13.85 -7.11
CA PRO A 495 37.35 -12.63 -7.88
C PRO A 495 36.01 -11.92 -8.15
N THR A 496 34.90 -12.67 -8.27
CA THR A 496 33.58 -12.08 -8.37
C THR A 496 33.22 -11.33 -7.07
N GLY A 497 33.49 -11.90 -5.89
CA GLY A 497 33.34 -11.25 -4.61
C GLY A 497 34.24 -10.01 -4.46
N CYS A 498 35.48 -10.08 -4.94
CA CYS A 498 36.40 -8.95 -4.98
C CYS A 498 35.91 -7.80 -5.89
N ALA A 499 35.42 -8.12 -7.08
CA ALA A 499 34.80 -7.13 -7.98
C ALA A 499 33.56 -6.50 -7.34
N TRP A 500 32.78 -7.29 -6.60
CA TRP A 500 31.63 -6.79 -5.83
C TRP A 500 32.05 -5.79 -4.73
N LEU A 501 33.19 -6.02 -4.03
CA LEU A 501 33.71 -5.05 -3.05
C LEU A 501 34.05 -3.71 -3.69
N VAL A 502 34.70 -3.74 -4.87
CA VAL A 502 35.00 -2.51 -5.64
C VAL A 502 33.71 -1.79 -6.02
N LEU A 503 32.75 -2.50 -6.65
CA LEU A 503 31.46 -1.95 -7.05
C LEU A 503 30.68 -1.39 -5.82
N SER A 504 30.80 -2.02 -4.67
CA SER A 504 30.17 -1.58 -3.42
C SER A 504 30.74 -0.27 -2.90
N ILE A 505 32.05 -0.07 -2.99
CA ILE A 505 32.69 1.22 -2.65
C ILE A 505 32.22 2.31 -3.62
N GLU A 506 32.14 2.02 -4.92
CA GLU A 506 31.69 2.98 -5.93
C GLU A 506 30.23 3.38 -5.72
N ARG A 507 29.33 2.40 -5.48
CA ARG A 507 27.93 2.64 -5.13
C ARG A 507 27.80 3.43 -3.84
N GLY A 508 28.57 3.07 -2.80
CA GLY A 508 28.59 3.77 -1.52
C GLY A 508 29.04 5.22 -1.66
N ALA A 509 30.09 5.48 -2.41
CA ALA A 509 30.57 6.83 -2.67
C ALA A 509 29.54 7.67 -3.45
N LEU A 510 28.96 7.13 -4.53
CA LEU A 510 27.90 7.79 -5.29
C LEU A 510 26.63 8.04 -4.45
N GLN A 511 26.30 7.13 -3.54
CA GLN A 511 25.21 7.29 -2.59
C GLN A 511 25.50 8.40 -1.58
N GLY A 512 26.71 8.50 -1.06
CA GLY A 512 27.19 9.58 -0.22
C GLY A 512 27.16 10.95 -0.91
N PHE A 513 27.48 10.99 -2.22
CA PHE A 513 27.29 12.16 -3.10
C PHE A 513 25.83 12.38 -3.53
N GLN A 514 24.87 11.71 -2.93
CA GLN A 514 23.41 11.80 -3.24
C GLN A 514 23.03 11.47 -4.70
N SER A 515 23.85 10.72 -5.41
CA SER A 515 23.63 10.30 -6.80
C SER A 515 22.77 9.01 -6.87
N TYR A 516 21.64 8.96 -6.13
CA TYR A 516 20.78 7.79 -5.96
C TYR A 516 20.26 7.19 -7.27
N LYS A 517 20.04 8.01 -8.30
CA LYS A 517 19.62 7.52 -9.63
C LYS A 517 20.66 6.61 -10.26
N LEU A 518 21.94 7.00 -10.24
CA LEU A 518 23.04 6.19 -10.79
C LEU A 518 23.17 4.88 -10.02
N VAL A 519 23.05 4.93 -8.70
CA VAL A 519 23.08 3.74 -7.85
C VAL A 519 21.92 2.80 -8.19
N GLY A 520 20.69 3.32 -8.28
CA GLY A 520 19.50 2.52 -8.66
C GLY A 520 19.64 1.89 -10.04
N TRP A 521 20.08 2.64 -11.04
CA TRP A 521 20.36 2.11 -12.38
C TRP A 521 21.44 1.05 -12.38
N SER A 522 22.49 1.20 -11.56
CA SER A 522 23.57 0.21 -11.47
C SER A 522 23.08 -1.12 -10.83
N ILE A 523 22.13 -1.06 -9.89
CA ILE A 523 21.55 -2.25 -9.25
C ILE A 523 20.73 -3.04 -10.27
N VAL A 524 19.83 -2.37 -10.99
CA VAL A 524 18.98 -3.02 -12.01
C VAL A 524 19.83 -3.47 -13.21
N GLY A 525 20.74 -2.61 -13.64
CA GLY A 525 21.63 -2.89 -14.80
C GLY A 525 22.55 -4.08 -14.55
N GLU A 526 23.11 -4.22 -13.34
CA GLU A 526 23.93 -5.39 -12.97
C GLU A 526 23.11 -6.68 -12.99
N ALA A 527 21.89 -6.68 -12.42
CA ALA A 527 21.03 -7.84 -12.43
C ALA A 527 20.59 -8.26 -13.85
N GLY A 528 20.25 -7.28 -14.70
CA GLY A 528 19.94 -7.52 -16.13
C GLY A 528 21.15 -8.02 -16.92
N ALA A 529 22.32 -7.43 -16.70
CA ALA A 529 23.58 -7.83 -17.34
C ALA A 529 23.99 -9.25 -16.92
N ARG A 530 23.78 -9.65 -15.67
CA ARG A 530 24.00 -11.00 -15.17
C ARG A 530 23.22 -12.02 -15.97
N LEU A 531 21.92 -11.78 -16.17
CA LEU A 531 21.07 -12.66 -16.97
C LEU A 531 21.55 -12.71 -18.42
N LEU A 532 21.84 -11.56 -19.03
CA LEU A 532 22.27 -11.47 -20.43
C LEU A 532 23.62 -12.16 -20.67
N PHE A 533 24.64 -11.85 -19.86
CA PHE A 533 25.99 -12.46 -20.02
C PHE A 533 25.97 -13.95 -19.68
N GLY A 534 25.18 -14.36 -18.67
CA GLY A 534 25.01 -15.77 -18.35
C GLY A 534 24.41 -16.54 -19.51
N LEU A 535 23.32 -16.04 -20.11
CA LEU A 535 22.70 -16.65 -21.30
C LEU A 535 23.66 -16.70 -22.50
N LEU A 536 24.38 -15.61 -22.74
CA LEU A 536 25.35 -15.56 -23.84
C LEU A 536 26.45 -16.62 -23.68
N LEU A 537 27.04 -16.72 -22.49
CA LEU A 537 28.12 -17.67 -22.23
C LEU A 537 27.64 -19.11 -22.28
N VAL A 538 26.44 -19.41 -21.75
CA VAL A 538 25.84 -20.74 -21.85
C VAL A 538 25.53 -21.10 -23.30
N ALA A 539 25.04 -20.17 -24.12
CA ALA A 539 24.84 -20.37 -25.56
C ALA A 539 26.14 -20.66 -26.32
N LEU A 540 27.29 -20.21 -25.78
CA LEU A 540 28.61 -20.55 -26.29
C LEU A 540 29.15 -21.91 -25.80
N GLY A 541 28.32 -22.71 -25.14
CA GLY A 541 28.64 -24.06 -24.73
C GLY A 541 29.43 -24.20 -23.41
N THR A 542 29.51 -23.13 -22.61
CA THR A 542 30.30 -23.14 -21.34
C THR A 542 29.55 -23.68 -20.14
N GLY A 543 28.28 -24.08 -20.29
CA GLY A 543 27.46 -24.72 -19.25
C GLY A 543 27.39 -23.92 -17.92
N VAL A 544 27.51 -24.62 -16.82
CA VAL A 544 27.44 -24.05 -15.44
C VAL A 544 28.50 -22.96 -15.23
N THR A 545 29.73 -23.19 -15.75
CA THR A 545 30.81 -22.20 -15.61
C THR A 545 30.44 -20.87 -16.28
N GLY A 546 29.85 -20.89 -17.46
CA GLY A 546 29.40 -19.69 -18.16
C GLY A 546 28.23 -18.98 -17.45
N ALA A 547 27.26 -19.75 -16.97
CA ALA A 547 26.16 -19.22 -16.19
C ALA A 547 26.65 -18.41 -14.98
N PHE A 548 27.66 -18.95 -14.25
CA PHE A 548 28.24 -18.24 -13.10
C PHE A 548 29.15 -17.09 -13.50
N LEU A 549 30.01 -17.27 -14.51
CA LEU A 549 30.91 -16.21 -14.99
C LEU A 549 30.14 -14.98 -15.48
N GLY A 550 28.93 -15.16 -15.99
CA GLY A 550 28.01 -14.06 -16.30
C GLY A 550 27.79 -13.12 -15.12
N THR A 551 27.77 -13.64 -13.87
CA THR A 551 27.70 -12.83 -12.65
C THR A 551 29.01 -12.01 -12.47
N GLY A 552 30.16 -12.65 -12.58
CA GLY A 552 31.46 -11.94 -12.46
C GLY A 552 31.65 -10.84 -13.51
N VAL A 553 31.33 -11.16 -14.77
CA VAL A 553 31.41 -10.20 -15.89
C VAL A 553 30.43 -9.04 -15.68
N SER A 554 29.19 -9.29 -15.23
CA SER A 554 28.20 -8.23 -14.97
C SER A 554 28.65 -7.26 -13.88
N VAL A 555 29.19 -7.80 -12.78
CA VAL A 555 29.70 -6.99 -11.66
C VAL A 555 30.90 -6.15 -12.11
N ALA A 556 31.85 -6.74 -12.81
CA ALA A 556 33.04 -6.04 -13.33
C ALA A 556 32.65 -4.96 -14.36
N ALA A 557 31.78 -5.29 -15.30
CA ALA A 557 31.29 -4.34 -16.31
C ALA A 557 30.57 -3.15 -15.66
N MET A 558 29.75 -3.41 -14.65
CA MET A 558 29.06 -2.34 -13.93
C MET A 558 30.01 -1.45 -13.13
N GLY A 559 31.05 -2.03 -12.50
CA GLY A 559 32.11 -1.27 -11.84
C GLY A 559 32.84 -0.34 -12.85
N LEU A 560 33.22 -0.86 -13.99
CA LEU A 560 33.86 -0.05 -15.04
C LEU A 560 32.94 1.08 -15.55
N LEU A 561 31.65 0.82 -15.70
CA LEU A 561 30.66 1.84 -16.09
C LEU A 561 30.47 2.92 -15.01
N LEU A 562 30.51 2.57 -13.72
CA LEU A 562 30.38 3.53 -12.63
C LEU A 562 31.68 4.30 -12.33
N ALA A 563 32.83 3.74 -12.67
CA ALA A 563 34.14 4.39 -12.48
C ALA A 563 34.19 5.78 -13.11
N TRP A 564 33.63 5.96 -14.31
CA TRP A 564 33.67 7.23 -15.04
C TRP A 564 32.82 8.34 -14.38
N PRO A 565 31.52 8.16 -14.07
CA PRO A 565 30.76 9.19 -13.36
C PRO A 565 31.27 9.43 -11.93
N LEU A 566 31.80 8.42 -11.28
CA LEU A 566 32.47 8.59 -9.98
C LEU A 566 33.73 9.43 -10.10
N HIS A 567 34.62 9.13 -11.07
CA HIS A 567 35.82 9.91 -11.31
C HIS A 567 35.54 11.40 -11.52
N ARG A 568 34.51 11.71 -12.32
CA ARG A 568 34.08 13.12 -12.54
C ARG A 568 33.68 13.81 -11.22
N ARG A 569 32.98 13.10 -10.33
CA ARG A 569 32.59 13.63 -9.02
C ARG A 569 33.79 13.82 -8.10
N LEU A 570 34.73 12.87 -8.11
CA LEU A 570 35.95 12.94 -7.30
C LEU A 570 36.91 14.09 -7.71
N VAL A 571 36.98 14.42 -9.01
CA VAL A 571 37.78 15.54 -9.53
C VAL A 571 37.12 16.90 -9.21
N GLN A 572 35.80 16.97 -9.25
CA GLN A 572 35.07 18.19 -8.88
C GLN A 572 35.24 18.57 -7.40
N ASP A 573 35.49 17.58 -6.52
CA ASP A 573 35.65 17.74 -5.10
C ASP A 573 37.08 18.16 -4.65
N GLU A 574 38.06 18.18 -5.55
CA GLU A 574 39.48 18.48 -5.24
C GLU A 574 39.78 19.96 -4.89
N ARG A 575 38.82 20.86 -4.92
CA ARG A 575 39.00 22.31 -4.75
C ARG A 575 38.95 22.84 -3.32
N GLY A 576 38.94 21.95 -2.27
CA GLY A 576 38.83 22.32 -0.85
C GLY A 576 40.04 21.92 -0.02
N GLU A 577 40.15 22.42 1.22
CA GLU A 577 41.26 22.14 2.13
C GLU A 577 41.41 20.66 2.54
N THR A 578 42.63 20.19 2.72
CA THR A 578 43.01 18.80 2.99
C THR A 578 42.74 18.38 4.42
N THR A 579 41.64 17.79 4.69
CA THR A 579 41.41 17.06 5.96
C THR A 579 41.43 15.54 5.68
N GLN A 580 42.09 14.77 6.56
CA GLN A 580 42.31 13.34 6.34
C GLN A 580 41.01 12.55 6.56
N VAL A 581 40.44 11.98 5.48
CA VAL A 581 39.41 10.94 5.57
C VAL A 581 40.01 9.69 6.24
N ARG A 582 39.24 9.05 7.13
CA ARG A 582 39.66 7.91 7.95
C ARG A 582 40.20 6.74 7.12
N ARG A 583 41.13 5.97 7.70
CA ARG A 583 41.62 4.73 7.06
C ARG A 583 40.51 3.68 6.98
N LEU A 584 40.53 2.86 5.94
CA LEU A 584 39.51 1.82 5.71
C LEU A 584 39.36 0.89 6.92
N ARG A 585 40.46 0.50 7.58
CA ARG A 585 40.43 -0.34 8.78
C ARG A 585 39.67 0.31 9.96
N ASP A 586 39.79 1.63 10.11
CA ASP A 586 39.13 2.36 11.20
C ASP A 586 37.60 2.50 10.96
N LEU A 587 37.19 2.53 9.70
CA LEU A 587 35.80 2.46 9.28
C LEU A 587 35.19 1.08 9.57
N LEU A 588 35.88 0.03 9.18
CA LEU A 588 35.45 -1.36 9.42
C LEU A 588 35.40 -1.67 10.93
N ALA A 589 36.39 -1.17 11.69
CA ALA A 589 36.42 -1.32 13.14
C ALA A 589 35.23 -0.65 13.88
N ARG A 590 34.65 0.41 13.33
CA ARG A 590 33.45 1.05 13.89
C ARG A 590 32.14 0.43 13.40
N ALA A 591 32.14 -0.14 12.21
CA ALA A 591 30.96 -0.79 11.64
C ALA A 591 30.96 -2.31 11.84
N TRP A 592 31.87 -2.84 12.70
CA TRP A 592 32.07 -4.28 12.85
C TRP A 592 30.79 -5.04 13.23
N ALA A 593 29.96 -4.48 14.14
CA ALA A 593 28.78 -5.17 14.61
C ALA A 593 27.65 -5.24 13.57
N PRO A 594 27.28 -4.15 12.85
CA PRO A 594 26.39 -4.29 11.68
C PRO A 594 26.93 -5.21 10.59
N VAL A 595 28.25 -5.15 10.31
CA VAL A 595 28.92 -6.03 9.33
C VAL A 595 28.81 -7.49 9.76
N ALA A 596 29.15 -7.79 11.03
CA ALA A 596 29.05 -9.13 11.58
C ALA A 596 27.61 -9.66 11.56
N ALA A 597 26.64 -8.83 11.96
CA ALA A 597 25.23 -9.20 11.94
C ALA A 597 24.75 -9.58 10.53
N LEU A 598 25.06 -8.75 9.53
CA LEU A 598 24.68 -9.01 8.14
C LEU A 598 25.39 -10.24 7.58
N ALA A 599 26.68 -10.43 7.92
CA ALA A 599 27.44 -11.60 7.50
C ALA A 599 26.86 -12.90 8.07
N LEU A 600 26.55 -12.93 9.36
CA LEU A 600 25.93 -14.08 10.01
C LEU A 600 24.54 -14.40 9.43
N ILE A 601 23.73 -13.37 9.15
CA ILE A 601 22.43 -13.57 8.48
C ILE A 601 22.63 -14.14 7.06
N ALA A 602 23.62 -13.67 6.31
CA ALA A 602 23.88 -14.21 4.97
C ALA A 602 24.34 -15.67 5.00
N VAL A 603 25.14 -16.05 6.02
CA VAL A 603 25.47 -17.44 6.25
C VAL A 603 24.19 -18.25 6.49
N LEU A 604 23.36 -17.85 7.46
CA LEU A 604 22.08 -18.50 7.77
C LEU A 604 21.08 -18.56 6.60
N GLN A 605 21.25 -17.70 5.58
CA GLN A 605 20.41 -17.71 4.37
C GLN A 605 20.91 -18.66 3.28
N ASN A 606 22.18 -18.98 3.24
CA ASN A 606 22.80 -19.57 2.06
C ASN A 606 23.64 -20.80 2.33
N ILE A 607 24.07 -21.06 3.58
CA ILE A 607 24.95 -22.17 3.94
C ILE A 607 24.26 -23.52 3.75
N ASP A 608 22.92 -23.56 3.94
CA ASP A 608 22.08 -24.74 3.75
C ASP A 608 22.30 -25.39 2.38
N VAL A 609 22.25 -24.61 1.30
CA VAL A 609 22.43 -25.11 -0.09
C VAL A 609 23.82 -25.71 -0.32
N ILE A 610 24.84 -25.20 0.38
CA ILE A 610 26.23 -25.70 0.27
C ILE A 610 26.39 -27.01 1.06
N VAL A 611 25.92 -27.01 2.31
CA VAL A 611 26.14 -28.13 3.24
C VAL A 611 25.33 -29.35 2.85
N VAL A 612 24.09 -29.15 2.41
CA VAL A 612 23.18 -30.27 2.06
C VAL A 612 23.69 -31.09 0.87
N ALA A 613 24.46 -30.46 -0.03
CA ALA A 613 25.08 -31.15 -1.17
C ALA A 613 26.10 -32.23 -0.77
N HIS A 614 26.54 -32.25 0.51
CA HIS A 614 27.43 -33.31 1.02
C HIS A 614 26.69 -34.57 1.49
N SER A 615 25.35 -34.47 1.64
CA SER A 615 24.53 -35.56 2.22
C SER A 615 23.39 -36.02 1.30
N LEU A 616 23.13 -35.36 0.22
CA LEU A 616 22.11 -35.70 -0.78
C LEU A 616 22.76 -36.10 -2.12
N SER A 617 22.03 -36.86 -2.95
CA SER A 617 22.40 -37.03 -4.35
C SER A 617 22.37 -35.71 -5.12
N GLU A 618 22.97 -35.65 -6.29
CA GLU A 618 23.09 -34.41 -7.08
C GLU A 618 21.73 -33.85 -7.50
N ASP A 619 20.81 -34.74 -7.91
CA ASP A 619 19.44 -34.40 -8.28
C ASP A 619 18.63 -33.89 -7.08
N GLU A 620 18.75 -34.58 -5.94
CA GLU A 620 18.08 -34.16 -4.70
C GLU A 620 18.62 -32.81 -4.20
N ALA A 621 19.94 -32.59 -4.29
CA ALA A 621 20.56 -31.31 -3.90
C ALA A 621 20.12 -30.17 -4.82
N SER A 622 19.93 -30.45 -6.11
CA SER A 622 19.43 -29.48 -7.09
C SER A 622 17.98 -29.12 -6.85
N SER A 623 17.13 -30.12 -6.61
CA SER A 623 15.73 -29.93 -6.24
C SER A 623 15.59 -29.17 -4.93
N TYR A 624 16.42 -29.49 -3.92
CA TYR A 624 16.49 -28.74 -2.66
C TYR A 624 16.90 -27.27 -2.89
N ALA A 625 17.90 -27.01 -3.74
CA ALA A 625 18.36 -25.65 -4.02
C ALA A 625 17.26 -24.78 -4.64
N VAL A 626 16.44 -25.34 -5.55
CA VAL A 626 15.28 -24.68 -6.13
C VAL A 626 14.22 -24.35 -5.07
N ALA A 627 13.88 -25.32 -4.22
CA ALA A 627 12.94 -25.12 -3.13
C ALA A 627 13.45 -24.08 -2.12
N ALA A 628 14.75 -24.08 -1.80
CA ALA A 628 15.37 -23.07 -0.95
C ALA A 628 15.27 -21.66 -1.54
N VAL A 629 15.51 -21.49 -2.86
CA VAL A 629 15.36 -20.19 -3.52
C VAL A 629 13.90 -19.73 -3.52
N ALA A 630 12.93 -20.61 -3.77
CA ALA A 630 11.51 -20.29 -3.66
C ALA A 630 11.14 -19.85 -2.22
N ALA A 631 11.65 -20.54 -1.21
CA ALA A 631 11.45 -20.20 0.19
C ALA A 631 12.08 -18.83 0.58
N LYS A 632 13.24 -18.48 0.00
CA LYS A 632 13.95 -17.21 0.26
C LYS A 632 13.18 -15.95 -0.20
N ALA A 633 12.12 -16.08 -1.02
CA ALA A 633 11.25 -14.98 -1.34
C ALA A 633 10.68 -14.27 -0.08
N MET A 634 10.49 -15.00 1.01
CA MET A 634 10.03 -14.46 2.30
C MET A 634 11.01 -13.44 2.90
N ILE A 635 12.31 -13.73 2.83
CA ILE A 635 13.31 -12.85 3.44
C ILE A 635 13.56 -11.58 2.57
N TRP A 636 13.38 -11.67 1.26
CA TRP A 636 13.48 -10.49 0.39
C TRP A 636 12.43 -9.43 0.73
N ILE A 637 11.22 -9.85 1.13
CA ILE A 637 10.18 -8.95 1.64
C ILE A 637 10.64 -8.28 2.93
N ALA A 638 11.23 -9.05 3.86
CA ALA A 638 11.74 -8.51 5.13
C ALA A 638 12.89 -7.51 4.94
N ILE A 639 13.78 -7.76 3.96
CA ILE A 639 14.86 -6.83 3.61
C ILE A 639 14.27 -5.48 3.16
N GLY A 640 13.25 -5.51 2.31
CA GLY A 640 12.55 -4.28 1.88
C GLY A 640 11.91 -3.52 3.06
N LEU A 641 11.27 -4.22 3.98
CA LEU A 641 10.66 -3.63 5.17
C LEU A 641 11.72 -3.11 6.18
N GLY A 642 12.87 -3.78 6.27
CA GLY A 642 14.00 -3.38 7.11
C GLY A 642 14.57 -2.00 6.73
N LEU A 643 14.59 -1.66 5.44
CA LEU A 643 15.01 -0.35 4.94
C LEU A 643 14.14 0.80 5.48
N TYR A 644 12.88 0.55 5.77
CA TYR A 644 11.97 1.52 6.40
C TYR A 644 12.09 1.50 7.94
N LEU A 645 12.17 0.30 8.54
CA LEU A 645 12.15 0.11 9.99
C LEU A 645 13.35 0.77 10.66
N LEU A 646 14.57 0.56 10.13
CA LEU A 646 15.80 0.99 10.76
C LEU A 646 15.87 2.52 10.99
N PRO A 647 15.66 3.40 10.00
CA PRO A 647 15.72 4.84 10.21
C PRO A 647 14.58 5.36 11.10
N GLU A 648 13.38 4.79 10.99
CA GLU A 648 12.23 5.20 11.78
C GLU A 648 12.36 4.78 13.25
N ALA A 649 12.87 3.59 13.52
CA ALA A 649 13.15 3.14 14.88
C ALA A 649 14.28 3.98 15.54
N ALA A 650 15.34 4.29 14.78
CA ALA A 650 16.42 5.15 15.25
C ALA A 650 15.94 6.59 15.55
N ARG A 651 15.06 7.14 14.71
CA ARG A 651 14.46 8.47 14.93
C ARG A 651 13.64 8.48 16.22
N ARG A 652 12.72 7.51 16.38
CA ARG A 652 11.89 7.42 17.59
C ARG A 652 12.71 7.25 18.86
N ALA A 653 13.76 6.43 18.80
CA ALA A 653 14.67 6.25 19.94
C ALA A 653 15.36 7.56 20.35
N LYS A 654 15.79 8.39 19.38
CA LYS A 654 16.37 9.72 19.65
C LYS A 654 15.36 10.71 20.21
N GLU A 655 14.10 10.64 19.80
CA GLU A 655 12.99 11.46 20.29
C GLU A 655 12.41 10.96 21.63
N GLY A 656 12.92 9.86 22.19
CA GLY A 656 12.42 9.26 23.44
C GLY A 656 11.06 8.55 23.28
N ILE A 657 10.62 8.31 22.04
CA ILE A 657 9.34 7.67 21.71
C ILE A 657 9.52 6.15 21.64
N ASP A 658 8.56 5.39 22.18
CA ASP A 658 8.60 3.94 22.09
C ASP A 658 8.57 3.45 20.62
N ALA A 659 9.59 2.74 20.21
CA ALA A 659 9.73 2.21 18.86
C ALA A 659 9.13 0.79 18.69
N ARG A 660 8.66 0.11 19.75
CA ARG A 660 8.05 -1.23 19.65
C ARG A 660 6.83 -1.31 18.75
N PRO A 661 5.90 -0.32 18.76
CA PRO A 661 4.74 -0.39 17.88
C PRO A 661 5.09 -0.50 16.40
N ILE A 662 6.22 0.09 15.96
CA ILE A 662 6.64 -0.03 14.56
C ILE A 662 7.23 -1.41 14.27
N LEU A 663 8.00 -1.99 15.19
CA LEU A 663 8.47 -3.36 15.10
C LEU A 663 7.29 -4.33 14.96
N MET A 664 6.29 -4.23 15.84
CA MET A 664 5.11 -5.10 15.83
C MET A 664 4.30 -4.97 14.55
N ARG A 665 4.15 -3.75 14.02
CA ARG A 665 3.49 -3.52 12.71
C ARG A 665 4.27 -4.16 11.56
N THR A 666 5.58 -4.08 11.58
CA THR A 666 6.44 -4.66 10.55
C THR A 666 6.38 -6.20 10.59
N LEU A 667 6.42 -6.81 11.78
CA LEU A 667 6.25 -8.25 11.96
C LEU A 667 4.84 -8.73 11.52
N ALA A 668 3.79 -7.96 11.85
CA ALA A 668 2.43 -8.24 11.39
C ALA A 668 2.29 -8.18 9.86
N LEU A 669 2.98 -7.25 9.20
CA LEU A 669 3.02 -7.17 7.73
C LEU A 669 3.72 -8.39 7.12
N ILE A 670 4.84 -8.84 7.69
CA ILE A 670 5.50 -10.08 7.25
C ILE A 670 4.54 -11.25 7.38
N ALA A 671 3.90 -11.42 8.53
CA ALA A 671 2.95 -12.51 8.76
C ALA A 671 1.76 -12.47 7.78
N MET A 672 1.25 -11.28 7.50
CA MET A 672 0.13 -11.08 6.56
C MET A 672 0.49 -11.47 5.11
N ILE A 673 1.73 -11.20 4.68
CA ILE A 673 2.21 -11.55 3.33
C ILE A 673 2.64 -13.02 3.28
N ALA A 674 3.30 -13.51 4.34
CA ALA A 674 3.79 -14.88 4.42
C ALA A 674 2.67 -15.91 4.44
N LEU A 675 1.58 -15.65 5.17
CA LEU A 675 0.51 -16.63 5.36
C LEU A 675 -0.12 -17.13 4.03
N PRO A 676 -0.53 -16.28 3.08
CA PRO A 676 -1.02 -16.75 1.78
C PRO A 676 0.02 -17.56 0.99
N MET A 677 1.29 -17.13 1.02
CA MET A 677 2.36 -17.84 0.33
C MET A 677 2.63 -19.21 0.96
N LEU A 678 2.64 -19.32 2.29
CA LEU A 678 2.77 -20.58 3.00
C LEU A 678 1.62 -21.54 2.69
N ILE A 679 0.40 -21.04 2.54
CA ILE A 679 -0.76 -21.84 2.11
C ILE A 679 -0.53 -22.39 0.69
N VAL A 680 -0.08 -21.55 -0.24
CA VAL A 680 0.24 -21.99 -1.62
C VAL A 680 1.33 -23.03 -1.63
N TYR A 681 2.40 -22.84 -0.86
CA TYR A 681 3.50 -23.79 -0.74
C TYR A 681 3.07 -25.11 -0.06
N ALA A 682 2.09 -25.07 0.85
CA ALA A 682 1.57 -26.28 1.49
C ALA A 682 0.63 -27.08 0.58
N VAL A 683 -0.16 -26.42 -0.25
CA VAL A 683 -1.23 -27.05 -1.05
C VAL A 683 -0.77 -27.38 -2.48
N ALA A 684 0.12 -26.57 -3.04
CA ALA A 684 0.48 -26.61 -4.47
C ALA A 684 2.01 -26.63 -4.69
N ALA A 685 2.81 -27.14 -3.75
CA ALA A 685 4.27 -27.16 -3.84
C ALA A 685 4.79 -27.77 -5.14
N GLU A 686 4.36 -28.98 -5.47
CA GLU A 686 4.80 -29.72 -6.65
C GLU A 686 4.38 -29.00 -7.95
N ALA A 687 3.12 -28.60 -8.04
CA ALA A 687 2.61 -27.87 -9.21
C ALA A 687 3.35 -26.52 -9.41
N LEU A 688 3.67 -25.83 -8.31
CA LEU A 688 4.45 -24.59 -8.36
C LEU A 688 5.86 -24.85 -8.87
N LEU A 689 6.58 -25.80 -8.30
CA LEU A 689 7.96 -26.13 -8.68
C LEU A 689 8.01 -26.59 -10.14
N ALA A 690 7.12 -27.50 -10.54
CA ALA A 690 7.05 -27.99 -11.91
C ALA A 690 6.76 -26.86 -12.92
N THR A 691 5.79 -25.99 -12.61
CA THR A 691 5.41 -24.89 -13.51
C THR A 691 6.50 -23.83 -13.62
N VAL A 692 7.16 -23.49 -12.54
CA VAL A 692 8.14 -22.39 -12.49
C VAL A 692 9.52 -22.88 -12.92
N PHE A 693 10.00 -23.99 -12.38
CA PHE A 693 11.40 -24.42 -12.54
C PHE A 693 11.58 -25.64 -13.49
N GLY A 694 10.56 -26.46 -13.66
CA GLY A 694 10.57 -27.67 -14.48
C GLY A 694 10.20 -28.91 -13.68
N SER A 695 9.70 -29.95 -14.41
CA SER A 695 9.24 -31.21 -13.79
C SER A 695 10.33 -31.98 -13.07
N ASP A 696 11.57 -31.84 -13.51
CA ASP A 696 12.73 -32.62 -13.04
C ASP A 696 13.31 -32.08 -11.70
N LEU A 697 12.73 -31.00 -11.15
CA LEU A 697 13.19 -30.31 -9.93
C LEU A 697 12.10 -30.28 -8.84
N THR A 698 11.24 -31.28 -8.79
CA THR A 698 10.08 -31.34 -7.88
C THR A 698 10.28 -32.18 -6.63
N ASP A 699 11.36 -32.96 -6.50
CA ASP A 699 11.59 -33.89 -5.39
C ASP A 699 11.56 -33.20 -4.01
N ALA A 700 11.93 -31.93 -3.95
CA ALA A 700 11.88 -31.14 -2.73
C ALA A 700 10.50 -30.53 -2.43
N ALA A 701 9.42 -30.88 -3.17
CA ALA A 701 8.09 -30.33 -2.94
C ALA A 701 7.59 -30.56 -1.50
N GLY A 702 7.86 -31.73 -0.93
CA GLY A 702 7.53 -32.05 0.46
C GLY A 702 8.31 -31.25 1.50
N ALA A 703 9.49 -30.69 1.14
CA ALA A 703 10.32 -29.88 2.02
C ALA A 703 9.97 -28.38 1.91
N LEU A 704 9.44 -27.91 0.77
CA LEU A 704 9.19 -26.49 0.48
C LEU A 704 8.36 -25.76 1.55
N PRO A 705 7.24 -26.29 2.08
CA PRO A 705 6.46 -25.60 3.11
C PRO A 705 7.27 -25.33 4.38
N TRP A 706 8.08 -26.30 4.78
CA TRP A 706 8.92 -26.22 5.99
C TRP A 706 10.09 -25.26 5.80
N LEU A 707 10.73 -25.28 4.64
CA LEU A 707 11.74 -24.30 4.26
C LEU A 707 11.17 -22.88 4.23
N ALA A 708 10.00 -22.70 3.65
CA ALA A 708 9.35 -21.40 3.59
C ALA A 708 8.97 -20.85 4.98
N LEU A 709 8.54 -21.74 5.88
CA LEU A 709 8.27 -21.37 7.27
C LEU A 709 9.58 -21.01 8.01
N ALA A 710 10.66 -21.78 7.80
CA ALA A 710 11.97 -21.47 8.35
C ALA A 710 12.49 -20.11 7.85
N MET A 711 12.39 -19.83 6.55
CA MET A 711 12.79 -18.53 5.98
C MET A 711 11.89 -17.38 6.44
N THR A 712 10.62 -17.63 6.75
CA THR A 712 9.72 -16.64 7.36
C THR A 712 10.16 -16.29 8.79
N LEU A 713 10.58 -17.28 9.58
CA LEU A 713 11.12 -17.04 10.92
C LEU A 713 12.46 -16.31 10.88
N LEU A 714 13.34 -16.66 9.93
CA LEU A 714 14.58 -15.92 9.69
C LEU A 714 14.30 -14.46 9.24
N ALA A 715 13.25 -14.23 8.44
CA ALA A 715 12.79 -12.90 8.05
C ALA A 715 12.33 -12.09 9.27
N CYS A 716 11.61 -12.70 10.21
CA CYS A 716 11.24 -12.07 11.48
C CYS A 716 12.47 -11.77 12.35
N ALA A 717 13.42 -12.71 12.44
CA ALA A 717 14.69 -12.50 13.15
C ALA A 717 15.49 -11.34 12.52
N TYR A 718 15.58 -11.28 11.19
CA TYR A 718 16.21 -10.17 10.46
C TYR A 718 15.63 -8.80 10.83
N VAL A 719 14.30 -8.68 10.83
CA VAL A 719 13.62 -7.42 11.20
C VAL A 719 13.89 -7.04 12.66
N CYS A 720 13.90 -8.01 13.57
CA CYS A 720 14.29 -7.78 14.97
C CYS A 720 15.76 -7.35 15.10
N VAL A 721 16.67 -7.94 14.32
CA VAL A 721 18.08 -7.52 14.27
C VAL A 721 18.20 -6.07 13.76
N GLN A 722 17.51 -5.71 12.69
CA GLN A 722 17.50 -4.33 12.19
C GLN A 722 16.96 -3.33 13.24
N TYR A 723 15.94 -3.73 13.99
CA TYR A 723 15.42 -2.94 15.11
C TYR A 723 16.44 -2.75 16.22
N LEU A 724 17.15 -3.82 16.62
CA LEU A 724 18.19 -3.76 17.66
C LEU A 724 19.40 -2.95 17.20
N LEU A 725 19.81 -3.07 15.94
CA LEU A 725 20.85 -2.24 15.34
C LEU A 725 20.48 -0.74 15.35
N ALA A 726 19.20 -0.42 15.13
CA ALA A 726 18.69 0.95 15.21
C ALA A 726 18.77 1.54 16.62
N LEU A 727 18.78 0.69 17.65
CA LEU A 727 18.84 1.06 19.06
C LEU A 727 20.27 0.93 19.67
N ASP A 728 21.30 0.71 18.81
CA ASP A 728 22.69 0.46 19.22
C ASP A 728 22.83 -0.71 20.24
N GLU A 729 22.04 -1.77 20.08
CA GLU A 729 22.04 -2.94 20.95
C GLU A 729 22.71 -4.15 20.25
N TRP A 730 23.72 -4.76 20.91
CA TRP A 730 24.56 -5.80 20.29
C TRP A 730 24.39 -7.19 20.93
N ARG A 731 23.55 -7.35 21.95
CA ARG A 731 23.38 -8.60 22.70
C ARG A 731 22.84 -9.75 21.86
N PHE A 732 22.31 -9.49 20.69
CA PHE A 732 21.83 -10.51 19.75
C PHE A 732 22.98 -11.17 18.97
N LEU A 733 24.16 -10.53 18.84
CA LEU A 733 25.28 -11.06 18.04
C LEU A 733 25.75 -12.45 18.48
N PRO A 734 25.97 -12.74 19.78
CA PRO A 734 26.34 -14.10 20.20
C PRO A 734 25.30 -15.16 19.85
N VAL A 735 23.99 -14.81 19.94
CA VAL A 735 22.89 -15.72 19.56
C VAL A 735 22.92 -16.00 18.07
N LEU A 736 23.11 -14.96 17.26
CA LEU A 736 23.21 -15.09 15.81
C LEU A 736 24.43 -15.89 15.39
N ALA A 737 25.58 -15.67 16.03
CA ALA A 737 26.79 -16.41 15.77
C ALA A 737 26.67 -17.90 16.17
N ALA A 738 26.05 -18.18 17.32
CA ALA A 738 25.79 -19.56 17.75
C ALA A 738 24.87 -20.29 16.75
N ALA A 739 23.80 -19.63 16.25
CA ALA A 739 22.93 -20.22 15.24
C ALA A 739 23.67 -20.47 13.90
N ALA A 740 24.48 -19.52 13.43
CA ALA A 740 25.26 -19.67 12.19
C ALA A 740 26.31 -20.77 12.24
N LEU A 741 26.90 -21.04 13.43
CA LEU A 741 27.83 -22.14 13.63
C LEU A 741 27.10 -23.48 13.82
N ALA A 742 25.93 -23.46 14.46
CA ALA A 742 25.14 -24.67 14.68
C ALA A 742 24.48 -25.20 13.40
N GLU A 743 24.12 -24.34 12.47
CA GLU A 743 23.39 -24.72 11.25
C GLU A 743 24.12 -25.78 10.42
N PRO A 744 25.39 -25.61 9.99
CA PRO A 744 26.09 -26.63 9.19
C PRO A 744 26.25 -27.92 9.95
N VAL A 745 26.54 -27.88 11.27
CA VAL A 745 26.70 -29.07 12.10
C VAL A 745 25.39 -29.83 12.21
N LEU A 746 24.29 -29.13 12.42
CA LEU A 746 22.94 -29.71 12.49
C LEU A 746 22.57 -30.39 11.17
N LEU A 747 22.78 -29.71 10.05
CA LEU A 747 22.40 -30.19 8.71
C LEU A 747 23.19 -31.44 8.32
N LEU A 748 24.51 -31.49 8.60
CA LEU A 748 25.35 -32.70 8.41
C LEU A 748 24.91 -33.84 9.29
N GLY A 749 24.42 -33.57 10.51
CA GLY A 749 24.01 -34.59 11.48
C GLY A 749 22.65 -35.24 11.19
N ILE A 750 21.76 -34.55 10.46
CA ILE A 750 20.42 -35.07 10.16
C ILE A 750 20.42 -36.11 9.04
N GLY A 751 21.38 -36.05 8.10
CA GLY A 751 21.52 -37.05 7.02
C GLY A 751 20.35 -37.04 6.00
N GLY A 752 20.56 -37.65 4.87
CA GLY A 752 19.86 -37.82 3.61
C GLY A 752 18.32 -37.65 3.38
N ARG A 753 17.56 -36.97 4.21
CA ARG A 753 16.14 -36.74 3.97
C ARG A 753 15.84 -35.22 3.89
N MET A 754 15.48 -34.71 2.71
CA MET A 754 15.18 -33.29 2.46
C MET A 754 14.18 -32.68 3.46
N THR A 755 13.10 -33.44 3.77
CA THR A 755 12.09 -32.96 4.76
C THR A 755 12.68 -32.94 6.19
N GLY A 756 13.55 -33.87 6.56
CA GLY A 756 14.26 -33.85 7.84
C GLY A 756 15.17 -32.63 7.97
N ILE A 757 15.93 -32.34 6.92
CA ILE A 757 16.79 -31.16 6.82
C ILE A 757 15.95 -29.87 6.96
N ALA A 758 14.82 -29.76 6.25
CA ALA A 758 13.93 -28.61 6.33
C ALA A 758 13.33 -28.42 7.74
N LEU A 759 12.95 -29.49 8.42
CA LEU A 759 12.48 -29.47 9.82
C LEU A 759 13.58 -29.10 10.82
N GLY A 760 14.80 -29.59 10.62
CA GLY A 760 15.94 -29.19 11.45
C GLY A 760 16.24 -27.69 11.32
N LEU A 761 16.24 -27.19 10.08
CA LEU A 761 16.38 -25.76 9.79
C LEU A 761 15.26 -24.95 10.44
N LEU A 762 14.01 -25.41 10.35
CA LEU A 762 12.85 -24.77 10.99
C LEU A 762 13.04 -24.67 12.51
N GLY A 763 13.49 -25.76 13.17
CA GLY A 763 13.75 -25.77 14.61
C GLY A 763 14.80 -24.74 15.01
N LEU A 764 15.91 -24.66 14.26
CA LEU A 764 16.98 -23.70 14.50
C LEU A 764 16.49 -22.25 14.31
N GLN A 765 15.77 -21.98 13.21
CA GLN A 765 15.28 -20.63 12.92
C GLN A 765 14.18 -20.19 13.90
N LEU A 766 13.37 -21.13 14.42
CA LEU A 766 12.39 -20.86 15.48
C LEU A 766 13.10 -20.47 16.81
N ALA A 767 14.12 -21.19 17.19
CA ALA A 767 14.93 -20.90 18.40
C ALA A 767 15.60 -19.51 18.25
N LEU A 768 16.20 -19.23 17.09
CA LEU A 768 16.82 -17.95 16.79
C LEU A 768 15.80 -16.80 16.84
N ALA A 769 14.69 -16.92 16.12
CA ALA A 769 13.66 -15.88 16.05
C ALA A 769 13.09 -15.59 17.45
N THR A 770 12.83 -16.63 18.25
CA THR A 770 12.32 -16.49 19.61
C THR A 770 13.33 -15.77 20.52
N ALA A 771 14.60 -16.15 20.46
CA ALA A 771 15.66 -15.53 21.25
C ALA A 771 15.85 -14.05 20.90
N VAL A 772 15.94 -13.72 19.60
CA VAL A 772 16.14 -12.34 19.14
C VAL A 772 14.89 -11.48 19.40
N ALA A 773 13.68 -12.02 19.21
CA ALA A 773 12.44 -11.34 19.57
C ALA A 773 12.36 -11.07 21.07
N GLY A 774 12.77 -12.04 21.91
CA GLY A 774 12.85 -11.89 23.36
C GLY A 774 13.77 -10.74 23.78
N ILE A 775 14.93 -10.58 23.14
CA ILE A 775 15.85 -9.47 23.36
C ILE A 775 15.18 -8.14 22.94
N SER A 776 14.52 -8.14 21.78
CA SER A 776 13.86 -6.93 21.22
C SER A 776 12.71 -6.43 22.11
N LEU A 777 11.96 -7.32 22.77
CA LEU A 777 10.79 -6.98 23.59
C LEU A 777 11.14 -6.63 25.03
N ARG A 778 12.25 -7.16 25.58
CA ARG A 778 12.66 -6.93 26.98
C ARG A 778 13.15 -5.50 27.25
N ARG A 779 13.59 -4.75 26.24
CA ARG A 779 14.05 -3.37 26.39
C ARG A 779 12.88 -2.42 26.54
N ARG A 780 12.64 -1.90 27.76
CA ARG A 780 11.74 -0.77 27.99
C ARG A 780 12.36 0.48 27.32
N GLY A 781 11.71 1.01 26.33
CA GLY A 781 12.07 2.30 25.75
C GLY A 781 11.89 3.39 26.81
N GLY A 782 12.94 4.16 27.07
CA GLY A 782 12.86 5.38 27.86
C GLY A 782 13.33 5.26 29.30
N THR A 783 14.65 5.26 29.53
CA THR A 783 15.26 6.07 30.58
C THR A 783 16.56 6.59 29.98
N GLY A 784 16.54 7.89 29.69
CA GLY A 784 17.70 8.60 29.19
C GLY A 784 18.86 8.52 30.19
N ARG A 785 19.99 8.00 29.69
CA ARG A 785 21.29 8.52 30.12
C ARG A 785 21.74 9.44 28.99
N PRO A 786 21.96 10.73 29.27
CA PRO A 786 22.63 11.57 28.31
C PRO A 786 24.01 10.99 28.06
N ALA A 787 24.36 10.77 26.81
CA ALA A 787 25.74 10.48 26.43
C ALA A 787 26.60 11.63 26.90
N LEU A 788 27.42 11.37 27.90
CA LEU A 788 28.54 12.24 28.27
C LEU A 788 29.43 12.39 27.01
N ALA A 789 29.57 13.64 26.62
CA ALA A 789 30.55 14.08 25.64
C ALA A 789 31.97 13.65 26.09
N ALA A 790 32.67 12.92 25.23
CA ALA A 790 34.09 12.82 25.11
C ALA A 790 34.50 12.53 23.66
#